data_bc172e62853358281d826f58e8c7fcbf
#
_entry.id   bc172e62853358281d826f58e8c7fcbf
#
_cell.length_a   1.000
_cell.length_b   1.000
_cell.length_c   1.000
_cell.angle_alpha   90.00
_cell.angle_beta   90.00
_cell.angle_gamma   90.00
#
_symmetry.space_group_name_H-M   'P 1'
#
loop_
_entity.id
_entity.type
_entity.pdbx_description
1 polymer ?
#
loop_
_entity_poly.entity_id
_entity_poly.type
_entity_poly.pdbx_seq_one_letter_code
_entity_poly.pdbx_strand_id
1 'polypeptide(L)'
;MRALYLRIRQWSNIHKKEIILFFLFFFSYGYFFHGGGHNQNATYDQIRSIVEYGELSVNRFVYNTADLSVYKGYFFSNKGPGLAFLGVPIGFVLFKAKQVFLHFMMEDTYFLLVCHLISWLTVSFISAILCVVLFRFISCLTKCTTAAFIGTMGYAFGTTAFAYSTILYTHQIAAAFSFIPFYIVFVLKNNKANSFSSLFLSGLLAGYSVITEYPCIFVWLILFLYIIFLFSDDKKYVFFFLMGSSIPAIILLFYNYLCYGNPILFSYFSHFVSNADVQSGLKGTAKTISFPSIEILYKITFDPYRGIFFYCPFLLIFFPGIYFFLRKEGISKEFLLSIIIILYYFVFNASYRYWYGGLSLGPRHLVATIPFMVLLSSFFIKQYPKISICGVLVSFFFMLMAVSVTPETPYGHKNPLMEFYFKNFFDSNLSLNKTPIFRTNISRDTFNSYNLGTLLHLPDILSLVPFYLIIIIGTVSFVSKAKLKISDIFNSSFFISKINRGVTILKRNIAYFKLSVIILLVSILSIQIAVAILGRIDTTFNKRSNYIIQPGFLGWYYENKSFEGKPKLVRYDNKISFNDTSFNKILSGKQYSVIWSGRLYAPRSGLYKFYTESDDGSFLYLNDKLVVDNGGDHGIKTVKGSMYLTEGYYDIKIKYFNSSGSGQIKVFWEMPAGLRNQLGEDNVHNYIIKNCL
;
A
#
# COMPACT_ATOMS: atom_id res chain seq x y z
N MET A 1 -11.96 -6.17 40.62
CA MET A 1 -11.49 -4.95 39.97
C MET A 1 -10.15 -4.43 40.54
N ARG A 2 -10.02 -4.18 41.85
CA ARG A 2 -8.77 -3.64 42.47
C ARG A 2 -7.52 -4.51 42.27
N ALA A 3 -7.63 -5.84 42.39
CA ALA A 3 -6.53 -6.76 42.15
C ALA A 3 -6.09 -6.79 40.67
N LEU A 4 -7.04 -6.73 39.70
CA LEU A 4 -6.76 -6.63 38.29
C LEU A 4 -6.06 -5.29 37.96
N TYR A 5 -6.56 -4.18 38.53
CA TYR A 5 -5.93 -2.86 38.39
C TYR A 5 -4.49 -2.84 38.90
N LEU A 6 -4.21 -3.43 40.04
CA LEU A 6 -2.85 -3.50 40.63
C LEU A 6 -1.92 -4.36 39.76
N ARG A 7 -2.40 -5.49 39.23
CA ARG A 7 -1.63 -6.33 38.28
C ARG A 7 -1.32 -5.59 36.98
N ILE A 8 -2.30 -4.91 36.42
CA ILE A 8 -2.12 -4.10 35.18
C ILE A 8 -1.11 -2.97 35.47
N ARG A 9 -1.22 -2.27 36.56
CA ARG A 9 -0.30 -1.19 36.96
C ARG A 9 1.13 -1.71 37.18
N GLN A 10 1.29 -2.84 37.83
CA GLN A 10 2.60 -3.49 38.02
C GLN A 10 3.21 -3.94 36.71
N TRP A 11 2.42 -4.59 35.87
CA TRP A 11 2.83 -5.02 34.52
C TRP A 11 3.23 -3.80 33.66
N SER A 12 2.42 -2.77 33.63
CA SER A 12 2.69 -1.52 32.91
C SER A 12 3.98 -0.84 33.39
N ASN A 13 4.25 -0.87 34.69
CA ASN A 13 5.51 -0.32 35.24
C ASN A 13 6.76 -1.07 34.77
N ILE A 14 6.67 -2.40 34.61
CA ILE A 14 7.76 -3.25 34.13
C ILE A 14 8.02 -3.01 32.65
N HIS A 15 6.96 -2.83 31.85
CA HIS A 15 7.03 -2.76 30.38
C HIS A 15 6.88 -1.35 29.80
N LYS A 16 7.18 -0.30 30.60
CA LYS A 16 7.02 1.10 30.17
C LYS A 16 7.73 1.44 28.86
N LYS A 17 8.91 0.90 28.63
CA LYS A 17 9.71 1.16 27.42
C LYS A 17 9.02 0.62 26.18
N GLU A 18 8.54 -0.60 26.28
CA GLU A 18 7.85 -1.31 25.20
C GLU A 18 6.51 -0.66 24.88
N ILE A 19 5.78 -0.21 25.89
CA ILE A 19 4.52 0.50 25.73
C ILE A 19 4.74 1.82 24.99
N ILE A 20 5.78 2.59 25.38
CA ILE A 20 6.12 3.84 24.69
C ILE A 20 6.49 3.58 23.24
N LEU A 21 7.32 2.56 22.95
CA LEU A 21 7.67 2.19 21.59
C LEU A 21 6.45 1.75 20.78
N PHE A 22 5.58 0.93 21.37
CA PHE A 22 4.36 0.51 20.70
C PHE A 22 3.52 1.71 20.24
N PHE A 23 3.23 2.65 21.15
CA PHE A 23 2.42 3.82 20.79
C PHE A 23 3.14 4.78 19.86
N LEU A 24 4.47 4.93 19.98
CA LEU A 24 5.26 5.69 19.02
C LEU A 24 5.05 5.17 17.59
N PHE A 25 5.22 3.88 17.37
CA PHE A 25 5.08 3.30 16.02
C PHE A 25 3.63 3.23 15.59
N PHE A 26 2.72 2.83 16.47
CA PHE A 26 1.30 2.72 16.16
C PHE A 26 0.69 4.04 15.67
N PHE A 27 0.94 5.15 16.39
CA PHE A 27 0.46 6.46 15.97
C PHE A 27 1.24 7.02 14.77
N SER A 28 2.53 6.74 14.65
CA SER A 28 3.31 7.16 13.49
C SER A 28 2.84 6.50 12.19
N TYR A 29 2.50 5.23 12.23
CA TYR A 29 2.00 4.49 11.06
C TYR A 29 0.57 4.89 10.71
N GLY A 30 -0.31 5.02 11.71
CA GLY A 30 -1.68 5.50 11.53
C GLY A 30 -1.80 6.99 11.19
N TYR A 31 -0.69 7.72 11.17
CA TYR A 31 -0.68 9.12 10.76
C TYR A 31 -0.98 9.31 9.28
N PHE A 32 -0.58 8.35 8.45
CA PHE A 32 -0.75 8.36 7.01
C PHE A 32 -1.84 7.38 6.60
N PHE A 33 -2.68 7.81 5.67
CA PHE A 33 -3.61 6.93 4.98
C PHE A 33 -3.36 7.01 3.48
N HIS A 34 -3.06 5.88 2.89
CA HIS A 34 -2.87 5.71 1.46
C HIS A 34 -3.86 4.68 0.96
N GLY A 35 -5.06 5.15 0.65
CA GLY A 35 -6.09 4.30 0.08
C GLY A 35 -5.94 4.11 -1.43
N GLY A 36 -6.72 3.20 -1.97
CA GLY A 36 -6.72 2.87 -3.39
C GLY A 36 -5.62 1.88 -3.78
N GLY A 37 -5.43 1.70 -5.10
CA GLY A 37 -4.54 0.67 -5.63
C GLY A 37 -5.18 -0.72 -5.68
N HIS A 38 -4.83 -1.48 -6.74
CA HIS A 38 -5.48 -2.77 -7.00
C HIS A 38 -5.32 -3.76 -5.85
N ASN A 39 -4.14 -3.80 -5.21
CA ASN A 39 -3.86 -4.74 -4.13
C ASN A 39 -4.70 -4.46 -2.88
N GLN A 40 -4.79 -3.18 -2.47
CA GLN A 40 -5.59 -2.77 -1.33
C GLN A 40 -7.08 -2.97 -1.60
N ASN A 41 -7.55 -2.52 -2.79
CA ASN A 41 -8.95 -2.65 -3.18
C ASN A 41 -9.41 -4.12 -3.17
N ALA A 42 -8.59 -5.05 -3.68
CA ALA A 42 -8.92 -6.49 -3.64
C ALA A 42 -9.14 -7.01 -2.21
N THR A 43 -8.40 -6.48 -1.23
CA THR A 43 -8.54 -6.85 0.18
C THR A 43 -9.75 -6.15 0.83
N TYR A 44 -9.95 -4.85 0.58
CA TYR A 44 -11.12 -4.11 1.07
C TYR A 44 -12.43 -4.68 0.53
N ASP A 45 -12.47 -4.99 -0.78
CA ASP A 45 -13.66 -5.55 -1.42
C ASP A 45 -14.00 -6.94 -0.87
N GLN A 46 -13.00 -7.75 -0.55
CA GLN A 46 -13.20 -9.03 0.14
C GLN A 46 -13.77 -8.84 1.55
N ILE A 47 -13.24 -7.87 2.34
CA ILE A 47 -13.79 -7.55 3.66
C ILE A 47 -15.25 -7.09 3.53
N ARG A 48 -15.54 -6.20 2.59
CA ARG A 48 -16.91 -5.69 2.34
C ARG A 48 -17.84 -6.80 1.93
N SER A 49 -17.46 -7.65 0.99
CA SER A 49 -18.30 -8.77 0.54
C SER A 49 -18.70 -9.67 1.71
N ILE A 50 -17.74 -9.99 2.60
CA ILE A 50 -18.01 -10.82 3.77
C ILE A 50 -18.93 -10.09 4.77
N VAL A 51 -18.65 -8.81 5.07
CA VAL A 51 -19.34 -8.08 6.15
C VAL A 51 -20.71 -7.56 5.72
N GLU A 52 -20.81 -7.01 4.51
CA GLU A 52 -22.06 -6.39 4.03
C GLU A 52 -23.03 -7.42 3.45
N TYR A 53 -22.50 -8.48 2.80
CA TYR A 53 -23.32 -9.42 2.01
C TYR A 53 -23.20 -10.88 2.45
N GLY A 54 -22.26 -11.25 3.32
CA GLY A 54 -21.99 -12.64 3.70
C GLY A 54 -21.41 -13.50 2.56
N GLU A 55 -20.86 -12.86 1.54
CA GLU A 55 -20.33 -13.51 0.34
C GLU A 55 -18.79 -13.55 0.38
N LEU A 56 -18.19 -14.65 -0.11
CA LEU A 56 -16.74 -14.73 -0.33
C LEU A 56 -16.34 -14.18 -1.71
N SER A 57 -17.29 -14.17 -2.67
CA SER A 57 -17.08 -13.59 -3.99
C SER A 57 -17.09 -12.06 -3.92
N VAL A 58 -16.28 -11.43 -4.79
CA VAL A 58 -16.23 -9.96 -4.92
C VAL A 58 -16.95 -9.48 -6.19
N ASN A 59 -17.94 -10.22 -6.65
CA ASN A 59 -18.68 -9.93 -7.89
C ASN A 59 -19.24 -8.50 -7.94
N ARG A 60 -19.65 -7.95 -6.79
CA ARG A 60 -20.21 -6.60 -6.69
C ARG A 60 -19.14 -5.50 -6.88
N PHE A 61 -17.88 -5.86 -6.76
CA PHE A 61 -16.74 -4.93 -6.72
C PHE A 61 -15.71 -5.18 -7.82
N VAL A 62 -16.04 -5.98 -8.84
CA VAL A 62 -15.10 -6.40 -9.91
C VAL A 62 -14.42 -5.25 -10.64
N TYR A 63 -15.01 -4.06 -10.61
CA TYR A 63 -14.46 -2.87 -11.26
C TYR A 63 -13.49 -2.07 -10.39
N ASN A 64 -13.40 -2.36 -9.09
CA ASN A 64 -12.53 -1.64 -8.17
C ASN A 64 -11.07 -2.09 -8.27
N THR A 65 -10.82 -3.31 -8.74
CA THR A 65 -9.50 -3.91 -8.77
C THR A 65 -9.29 -4.80 -10.00
N ALA A 66 -8.03 -4.89 -10.45
CA ALA A 66 -7.61 -5.89 -11.43
C ALA A 66 -7.01 -7.14 -10.76
N ASP A 67 -6.86 -7.13 -9.43
CA ASP A 67 -6.28 -8.22 -8.64
C ASP A 67 -7.35 -9.27 -8.29
N LEU A 68 -7.89 -9.91 -9.33
CA LEU A 68 -8.98 -10.89 -9.27
C LEU A 68 -8.54 -12.28 -9.74
N SER A 69 -9.14 -13.30 -9.17
CA SER A 69 -9.17 -14.66 -9.72
C SER A 69 -10.60 -15.00 -10.14
N VAL A 70 -10.75 -15.76 -11.22
CA VAL A 70 -12.07 -16.13 -11.78
C VAL A 70 -12.22 -17.63 -11.72
N TYR A 71 -13.33 -18.10 -11.14
CA TYR A 71 -13.69 -19.51 -11.13
C TYR A 71 -15.17 -19.69 -11.34
N LYS A 72 -15.57 -20.47 -12.37
CA LYS A 72 -16.96 -20.77 -12.73
C LYS A 72 -17.88 -19.53 -12.83
N GLY A 73 -17.33 -18.40 -13.33
CA GLY A 73 -18.08 -17.14 -13.47
C GLY A 73 -18.14 -16.26 -12.22
N TYR A 74 -17.56 -16.70 -11.11
CA TYR A 74 -17.45 -15.90 -9.89
C TYR A 74 -16.05 -15.29 -9.80
N PHE A 75 -16.00 -14.07 -9.27
CA PHE A 75 -14.77 -13.33 -9.04
C PHE A 75 -14.40 -13.37 -7.56
N PHE A 76 -13.14 -13.62 -7.28
CA PHE A 76 -12.56 -13.65 -5.94
C PHE A 76 -11.30 -12.77 -5.90
N SER A 77 -10.93 -12.31 -4.71
CA SER A 77 -9.61 -11.67 -4.53
C SER A 77 -8.51 -12.69 -4.85
N ASN A 78 -7.50 -12.28 -5.64
CA ASN A 78 -6.34 -13.13 -5.91
C ASN A 78 -5.31 -13.13 -4.77
N LYS A 79 -5.59 -12.43 -3.66
CA LYS A 79 -4.71 -12.39 -2.48
C LYS A 79 -4.99 -13.55 -1.53
N GLY A 80 -3.98 -13.89 -0.72
CA GLY A 80 -4.22 -14.77 0.42
C GLY A 80 -5.25 -14.15 1.37
N PRO A 81 -6.22 -14.91 1.89
CA PRO A 81 -7.35 -14.36 2.65
C PRO A 81 -6.97 -13.85 4.04
N GLY A 82 -5.74 -14.11 4.51
CA GLY A 82 -5.33 -13.83 5.89
C GLY A 82 -5.50 -12.37 6.31
N LEU A 83 -5.10 -11.41 5.47
CA LEU A 83 -5.24 -10.00 5.80
C LEU A 83 -6.72 -9.56 5.80
N ALA A 84 -7.52 -10.03 4.85
CA ALA A 84 -8.95 -9.76 4.83
C ALA A 84 -9.64 -10.31 6.09
N PHE A 85 -9.32 -11.51 6.53
CA PHE A 85 -9.88 -12.09 7.75
C PHE A 85 -9.50 -11.34 9.03
N LEU A 86 -8.31 -10.71 9.09
CA LEU A 86 -7.98 -9.79 10.18
C LEU A 86 -8.82 -8.52 10.15
N GLY A 87 -9.17 -8.04 8.95
CA GLY A 87 -9.98 -6.85 8.77
C GLY A 87 -11.49 -7.07 9.00
N VAL A 88 -12.00 -8.29 8.81
CA VAL A 88 -13.44 -8.61 8.93
C VAL A 88 -14.03 -8.23 10.30
N PRO A 89 -13.44 -8.56 11.46
CA PRO A 89 -14.02 -8.17 12.76
C PRO A 89 -14.12 -6.65 12.92
N ILE A 90 -13.11 -5.91 12.47
CA ILE A 90 -13.08 -4.45 12.52
C ILE A 90 -14.14 -3.87 11.56
N GLY A 91 -14.13 -4.37 10.32
CA GLY A 91 -15.12 -4.00 9.30
C GLY A 91 -16.54 -4.26 9.79
N PHE A 92 -16.80 -5.43 10.43
CA PHE A 92 -18.12 -5.76 10.96
C PHE A 92 -18.63 -4.71 11.95
N VAL A 93 -17.81 -4.30 12.91
CA VAL A 93 -18.17 -3.26 13.89
C VAL A 93 -18.43 -1.94 13.19
N LEU A 94 -17.53 -1.50 12.30
CA LEU A 94 -17.63 -0.22 11.63
C LEU A 94 -18.85 -0.19 10.67
N PHE A 95 -19.05 -1.19 9.83
CA PHE A 95 -20.20 -1.20 8.90
C PHE A 95 -21.54 -1.28 9.64
N LYS A 96 -21.62 -1.96 10.81
CA LYS A 96 -22.83 -1.92 11.66
C LYS A 96 -23.06 -0.55 12.28
N ALA A 97 -22.01 0.19 12.59
CA ALA A 97 -22.10 1.55 13.11
C ALA A 97 -22.36 2.62 12.03
N LYS A 98 -22.40 2.26 10.74
CA LYS A 98 -22.55 3.17 9.59
C LYS A 98 -23.68 4.17 9.79
N GLN A 99 -24.89 3.72 10.16
CA GLN A 99 -26.06 4.57 10.30
C GLN A 99 -25.87 5.67 11.36
N VAL A 100 -25.14 5.37 12.45
CA VAL A 100 -24.84 6.34 13.49
C VAL A 100 -23.88 7.43 12.97
N PHE A 101 -22.85 7.02 12.22
CA PHE A 101 -21.85 7.95 11.71
C PHE A 101 -22.34 8.80 10.54
N LEU A 102 -23.26 8.27 9.68
CA LEU A 102 -23.82 9.02 8.57
C LEU A 102 -24.70 10.21 9.01
N HIS A 103 -25.08 10.29 10.29
CA HIS A 103 -25.70 11.49 10.87
C HIS A 103 -24.73 12.68 10.95
N PHE A 104 -23.42 12.41 10.99
CA PHE A 104 -22.39 13.41 11.23
C PHE A 104 -21.46 13.64 10.04
N MET A 105 -21.44 12.76 9.05
CA MET A 105 -20.53 12.85 7.90
C MET A 105 -21.12 12.23 6.64
N MET A 106 -20.62 12.66 5.47
CA MET A 106 -21.00 12.07 4.17
C MET A 106 -20.55 10.61 4.07
N GLU A 107 -21.27 9.82 3.28
CA GLU A 107 -21.01 8.38 3.10
C GLU A 107 -19.58 8.12 2.60
N ASP A 108 -19.10 8.88 1.63
CA ASP A 108 -17.76 8.73 1.06
C ASP A 108 -16.66 8.99 2.10
N THR A 109 -16.83 10.04 2.93
CA THR A 109 -15.91 10.33 4.03
C THR A 109 -15.91 9.21 5.05
N TYR A 110 -17.08 8.63 5.32
CA TYR A 110 -17.21 7.48 6.22
C TYR A 110 -16.44 6.26 5.67
N PHE A 111 -16.55 5.95 4.39
CA PHE A 111 -15.81 4.83 3.79
C PHE A 111 -14.30 5.03 3.86
N LEU A 112 -13.80 6.24 3.61
CA LEU A 112 -12.38 6.55 3.77
C LEU A 112 -11.92 6.31 5.21
N LEU A 113 -12.72 6.75 6.20
CA LEU A 113 -12.44 6.50 7.61
C LEU A 113 -12.43 5.01 7.94
N VAL A 114 -13.38 4.23 7.44
CA VAL A 114 -13.44 2.77 7.62
C VAL A 114 -12.19 2.10 7.05
N CYS A 115 -11.79 2.45 5.83
CA CYS A 115 -10.58 1.92 5.20
C CYS A 115 -9.32 2.27 6.00
N HIS A 116 -9.22 3.51 6.48
CA HIS A 116 -8.11 3.94 7.33
C HIS A 116 -8.06 3.14 8.64
N LEU A 117 -9.20 3.03 9.34
CA LEU A 117 -9.28 2.29 10.60
C LEU A 117 -8.97 0.80 10.42
N ILE A 118 -9.42 0.18 9.33
CA ILE A 118 -9.05 -1.22 9.01
C ILE A 118 -7.53 -1.33 8.83
N SER A 119 -6.90 -0.48 8.02
CA SER A 119 -5.45 -0.48 7.83
C SER A 119 -4.69 -0.23 9.14
N TRP A 120 -5.12 0.76 9.89
CA TRP A 120 -4.47 1.16 11.13
C TRP A 120 -4.58 0.10 12.23
N LEU A 121 -5.77 -0.47 12.43
CA LEU A 121 -6.02 -1.48 13.47
C LEU A 121 -5.58 -2.90 13.07
N THR A 122 -5.20 -3.13 11.81
CA THR A 122 -4.61 -4.40 11.36
C THR A 122 -3.12 -4.25 11.11
N VAL A 123 -2.75 -3.66 9.97
CA VAL A 123 -1.36 -3.63 9.50
C VAL A 123 -0.48 -2.79 10.42
N SER A 124 -0.88 -1.55 10.74
CA SER A 124 -0.07 -0.66 11.59
C SER A 124 0.05 -1.19 13.01
N PHE A 125 -1.03 -1.75 13.57
CA PHE A 125 -1.05 -2.35 14.91
C PHE A 125 -0.06 -3.53 15.01
N ILE A 126 -0.12 -4.48 14.07
CA ILE A 126 0.75 -5.65 14.05
C ILE A 126 2.20 -5.25 13.76
N SER A 127 2.42 -4.25 12.90
CA SER A 127 3.75 -3.69 12.64
C SER A 127 4.37 -3.05 13.88
N ALA A 128 3.58 -2.34 14.68
CA ALA A 128 4.04 -1.77 15.95
C ALA A 128 4.43 -2.87 16.96
N ILE A 129 3.68 -3.97 17.02
CA ILE A 129 4.05 -5.16 17.83
C ILE A 129 5.37 -5.75 17.34
N LEU A 130 5.56 -5.91 16.02
CA LEU A 130 6.80 -6.41 15.44
C LEU A 130 8.00 -5.54 15.84
N CYS A 131 7.87 -4.22 15.81
CA CYS A 131 8.91 -3.29 16.26
C CYS A 131 9.28 -3.53 17.73
N VAL A 132 8.29 -3.71 18.60
CA VAL A 132 8.53 -4.02 20.03
C VAL A 132 9.22 -5.37 20.20
N VAL A 133 8.83 -6.37 19.44
CA VAL A 133 9.47 -7.70 19.48
C VAL A 133 10.90 -7.63 18.98
N LEU A 134 11.16 -6.91 17.89
CA LEU A 134 12.52 -6.69 17.36
C LEU A 134 13.40 -5.97 18.40
N PHE A 135 12.88 -4.92 19.05
CA PHE A 135 13.56 -4.24 20.15
C PHE A 135 13.95 -5.20 21.26
N ARG A 136 13.02 -6.06 21.71
CA ARG A 136 13.27 -7.05 22.75
C ARG A 136 14.31 -8.09 22.30
N PHE A 137 14.22 -8.55 21.08
CA PHE A 137 15.14 -9.56 20.57
C PHE A 137 16.58 -9.01 20.52
N ILE A 138 16.77 -7.83 19.92
CA ILE A 138 18.09 -7.18 19.89
C ILE A 138 18.59 -6.86 21.30
N SER A 139 17.71 -6.39 22.19
CA SER A 139 18.08 -6.13 23.60
C SER A 139 18.53 -7.40 24.32
N CYS A 140 17.82 -8.51 24.11
CA CYS A 140 18.15 -9.80 24.72
C CYS A 140 19.49 -10.33 24.18
N LEU A 141 19.72 -10.25 22.89
CA LEU A 141 20.90 -10.76 22.21
C LEU A 141 22.15 -9.92 22.53
N THR A 142 22.06 -8.61 22.41
CA THR A 142 23.22 -7.70 22.54
C THR A 142 23.47 -7.23 23.97
N LYS A 143 22.48 -7.39 24.87
CA LYS A 143 22.46 -6.77 26.23
C LYS A 143 22.67 -5.25 26.17
N CYS A 144 22.20 -4.61 25.10
CA CYS A 144 22.40 -3.18 24.85
C CYS A 144 21.09 -2.51 24.40
N THR A 145 20.48 -1.72 25.27
CA THR A 145 19.24 -1.00 24.99
C THR A 145 19.41 0.03 23.87
N THR A 146 20.57 0.69 23.79
CA THR A 146 20.87 1.66 22.72
C THR A 146 20.91 1.00 21.35
N ALA A 147 21.60 -0.15 21.22
CA ALA A 147 21.64 -0.88 19.95
C ALA A 147 20.26 -1.36 19.55
N ALA A 148 19.47 -1.85 20.50
CA ALA A 148 18.09 -2.27 20.26
C ALA A 148 17.20 -1.09 19.80
N PHE A 149 17.34 0.08 20.41
CA PHE A 149 16.60 1.26 20.01
C PHE A 149 16.98 1.73 18.60
N ILE A 150 18.28 1.89 18.32
CA ILE A 150 18.75 2.32 16.99
C ILE A 150 18.31 1.32 15.91
N GLY A 151 18.50 0.01 16.14
CA GLY A 151 18.09 -1.02 15.19
C GLY A 151 16.58 -1.01 14.92
N THR A 152 15.77 -0.84 15.97
CA THR A 152 14.33 -0.77 15.84
C THR A 152 13.86 0.50 15.14
N MET A 153 14.43 1.67 15.44
CA MET A 153 14.15 2.93 14.74
C MET A 153 14.55 2.83 13.27
N GLY A 154 15.72 2.20 12.98
CA GLY A 154 16.15 1.94 11.61
C GLY A 154 15.20 1.02 10.85
N TYR A 155 14.74 -0.06 11.47
CA TYR A 155 13.69 -0.92 10.90
C TYR A 155 12.40 -0.13 10.64
N ALA A 156 11.89 0.53 11.67
CA ALA A 156 10.57 1.13 11.71
C ALA A 156 10.40 2.31 10.76
N PHE A 157 11.45 3.13 10.60
CA PHE A 157 11.38 4.38 9.84
C PHE A 157 12.42 4.47 8.71
N GLY A 158 13.50 3.69 8.77
CA GLY A 158 14.57 3.72 7.77
C GLY A 158 14.51 2.58 6.75
N THR A 159 13.43 1.81 6.71
CA THR A 159 13.27 0.75 5.72
C THR A 159 11.89 0.81 5.05
N THR A 160 11.72 0.06 3.97
CA THR A 160 10.41 -0.06 3.30
C THR A 160 9.32 -0.60 4.23
N ALA A 161 9.68 -1.18 5.39
CA ALA A 161 8.72 -1.53 6.44
C ALA A 161 7.86 -0.34 6.86
N PHE A 162 8.39 0.90 6.86
CA PHE A 162 7.61 2.11 7.14
C PHE A 162 6.45 2.26 6.17
N ALA A 163 6.73 2.25 4.87
CA ALA A 163 5.72 2.39 3.82
C ALA A 163 4.65 1.28 3.91
N TYR A 164 5.10 0.03 4.06
CA TYR A 164 4.18 -1.11 4.13
C TYR A 164 3.46 -1.24 5.49
N SER A 165 3.80 -0.46 6.49
CA SER A 165 3.04 -0.33 7.74
C SER A 165 1.90 0.68 7.66
N THR A 166 1.82 1.50 6.61
CA THR A 166 0.79 2.55 6.42
C THR A 166 -0.29 2.16 5.41
N ILE A 167 -0.16 1.03 4.72
CA ILE A 167 -1.08 0.57 3.66
C ILE A 167 -1.60 -0.84 3.94
N LEU A 168 -2.77 -1.16 3.39
CA LEU A 168 -3.40 -2.47 3.57
C LEU A 168 -2.77 -3.52 2.64
N TYR A 169 -1.48 -3.83 2.89
CA TYR A 169 -0.72 -4.86 2.17
C TYR A 169 -0.33 -6.01 3.10
N THR A 170 -0.24 -7.20 2.55
CA THR A 170 0.07 -8.45 3.28
C THR A 170 1.50 -8.52 3.80
N HIS A 171 2.45 -7.85 3.13
CA HIS A 171 3.90 -8.03 3.34
C HIS A 171 4.36 -7.77 4.77
N GLN A 172 3.79 -6.77 5.45
CA GLN A 172 4.20 -6.44 6.81
C GLN A 172 3.61 -7.41 7.83
N ILE A 173 2.41 -7.93 7.56
CA ILE A 173 1.81 -9.01 8.37
C ILE A 173 2.63 -10.30 8.21
N ALA A 174 3.02 -10.63 6.99
CA ALA A 174 3.89 -11.76 6.70
C ALA A 174 5.24 -11.64 7.42
N ALA A 175 5.87 -10.45 7.42
CA ALA A 175 7.09 -10.17 8.18
C ALA A 175 6.89 -10.39 9.69
N ALA A 176 5.81 -9.85 10.25
CA ALA A 176 5.50 -9.97 11.67
C ALA A 176 5.27 -11.43 12.08
N PHE A 177 4.41 -12.13 11.33
CA PHE A 177 4.02 -13.50 11.65
C PHE A 177 5.06 -14.55 11.24
N SER A 178 6.12 -14.13 10.56
CA SER A 178 7.34 -14.93 10.37
C SER A 178 8.37 -14.70 11.48
N PHE A 179 8.53 -13.45 11.93
CA PHE A 179 9.57 -13.07 12.88
C PHE A 179 9.18 -13.26 14.35
N ILE A 180 7.92 -12.96 14.70
CA ILE A 180 7.42 -13.12 16.09
C ILE A 180 7.51 -14.58 16.58
N PRO A 181 7.08 -15.61 15.81
CA PRO A 181 7.27 -17.00 16.16
C PRO A 181 8.73 -17.38 16.43
N PHE A 182 9.65 -16.89 15.61
CA PHE A 182 11.08 -17.09 15.81
C PHE A 182 11.56 -16.53 17.16
N TYR A 183 11.15 -15.32 17.51
CA TYR A 183 11.45 -14.72 18.81
C TYR A 183 10.86 -15.54 19.97
N ILE A 184 9.61 -16.01 19.87
CA ILE A 184 8.96 -16.84 20.89
C ILE A 184 9.78 -18.11 21.14
N VAL A 185 10.17 -18.82 20.08
CA VAL A 185 10.99 -20.05 20.18
C VAL A 185 12.37 -19.76 20.78
N PHE A 186 13.00 -18.64 20.38
CA PHE A 186 14.27 -18.21 20.98
C PHE A 186 14.16 -17.96 22.49
N VAL A 187 13.11 -17.30 22.94
CA VAL A 187 12.88 -17.04 24.38
C VAL A 187 12.63 -18.34 25.15
N LEU A 188 11.86 -19.26 24.60
CA LEU A 188 11.61 -20.58 25.19
C LEU A 188 12.90 -21.38 25.38
N LYS A 189 13.74 -21.43 24.36
CA LYS A 189 15.06 -22.08 24.40
C LYS A 189 15.91 -21.55 25.55
N ASN A 190 15.96 -20.22 25.71
CA ASN A 190 16.84 -19.58 26.67
C ASN A 190 16.32 -19.62 28.13
N ASN A 191 15.01 -19.58 28.31
CA ASN A 191 14.41 -19.53 29.66
C ASN A 191 14.07 -20.92 30.22
N LYS A 192 14.26 -22.00 29.45
CA LYS A 192 13.87 -23.37 29.80
C LYS A 192 12.41 -23.47 30.34
N ALA A 193 11.58 -22.53 29.91
CA ALA A 193 10.18 -22.47 30.35
C ALA A 193 9.36 -23.46 29.53
N ASN A 194 8.76 -24.43 30.18
CA ASN A 194 7.83 -25.38 29.56
C ASN A 194 6.50 -24.66 29.25
N SER A 195 6.43 -23.93 28.17
CA SER A 195 5.21 -23.25 27.74
C SER A 195 4.68 -23.77 26.42
N PHE A 196 3.84 -24.80 26.52
CA PHE A 196 3.14 -25.37 25.35
C PHE A 196 2.25 -24.32 24.66
N SER A 197 1.64 -23.41 25.43
CA SER A 197 0.83 -22.30 24.89
C SER A 197 1.65 -21.36 24.01
N SER A 198 2.92 -21.11 24.35
CA SER A 198 3.81 -20.29 23.54
C SER A 198 4.16 -20.94 22.20
N LEU A 199 4.34 -22.28 22.18
CA LEU A 199 4.57 -23.01 20.92
C LEU A 199 3.31 -23.12 20.09
N PHE A 200 2.16 -23.33 20.73
CA PHE A 200 0.88 -23.25 20.03
C PHE A 200 0.69 -21.89 19.36
N LEU A 201 0.93 -20.78 20.10
CA LEU A 201 0.88 -19.43 19.55
C LEU A 201 1.90 -19.23 18.43
N SER A 202 3.12 -19.73 18.58
CA SER A 202 4.15 -19.69 17.54
C SER A 202 3.69 -20.41 16.26
N GLY A 203 3.11 -21.61 16.39
CA GLY A 203 2.53 -22.34 15.28
C GLY A 203 1.36 -21.62 14.62
N LEU A 204 0.46 -21.06 15.42
CA LEU A 204 -0.70 -20.30 14.95
C LEU A 204 -0.25 -19.08 14.11
N LEU A 205 0.69 -18.28 14.60
CA LEU A 205 1.19 -17.12 13.88
C LEU A 205 1.97 -17.52 12.62
N ALA A 206 2.86 -18.52 12.71
CA ALA A 206 3.61 -19.01 11.57
C ALA A 206 2.69 -19.59 10.48
N GLY A 207 1.66 -20.37 10.86
CA GLY A 207 0.64 -20.83 9.92
C GLY A 207 -0.21 -19.70 9.34
N TYR A 208 -0.49 -18.68 10.16
CA TYR A 208 -1.23 -17.50 9.68
C TYR A 208 -0.44 -16.67 8.66
N SER A 209 0.91 -16.62 8.76
CA SER A 209 1.74 -15.99 7.74
C SER A 209 1.53 -16.64 6.36
N VAL A 210 1.33 -17.96 6.31
CA VAL A 210 1.11 -18.70 5.06
C VAL A 210 -0.21 -18.35 4.40
N ILE A 211 -1.30 -18.22 5.17
CA ILE A 211 -2.60 -17.82 4.61
C ILE A 211 -2.65 -16.33 4.23
N THR A 212 -1.67 -15.55 4.72
CA THR A 212 -1.50 -14.14 4.35
C THR A 212 -0.66 -14.02 3.07
N GLU A 213 0.48 -14.71 3.01
CA GLU A 213 1.35 -14.80 1.84
C GLU A 213 1.87 -16.23 1.65
N TYR A 214 1.46 -16.89 0.57
CA TYR A 214 1.82 -18.31 0.33
C TYR A 214 3.33 -18.61 0.35
N PRO A 215 4.24 -17.73 -0.11
CA PRO A 215 5.68 -17.98 0.02
C PRO A 215 6.18 -18.17 1.46
N CYS A 216 5.42 -17.72 2.48
CA CYS A 216 5.76 -17.94 3.89
C CYS A 216 5.73 -19.43 4.30
N ILE A 217 5.22 -20.32 3.45
CA ILE A 217 5.28 -21.78 3.71
C ILE A 217 6.71 -22.26 3.93
N PHE A 218 7.68 -21.72 3.21
CA PHE A 218 9.09 -22.06 3.41
C PHE A 218 9.65 -21.49 4.72
N VAL A 219 9.20 -20.31 5.15
CA VAL A 219 9.57 -19.77 6.46
C VAL A 219 8.98 -20.63 7.57
N TRP A 220 7.72 -21.05 7.44
CA TRP A 220 7.07 -21.99 8.34
C TRP A 220 7.86 -23.30 8.41
N LEU A 221 8.28 -23.87 7.27
CA LEU A 221 9.08 -25.08 7.21
C LEU A 221 10.44 -24.93 7.92
N ILE A 222 11.13 -23.82 7.70
CA ILE A 222 12.41 -23.52 8.35
C ILE A 222 12.22 -23.43 9.88
N LEU A 223 11.16 -22.75 10.34
CA LEU A 223 10.81 -22.66 11.75
C LEU A 223 10.46 -24.02 12.34
N PHE A 224 9.71 -24.83 11.61
CA PHE A 224 9.36 -26.20 12.01
C PHE A 224 10.60 -27.07 12.19
N LEU A 225 11.52 -27.04 11.24
CA LEU A 225 12.80 -27.76 11.36
C LEU A 225 13.64 -27.24 12.53
N TYR A 226 13.67 -25.91 12.73
CA TYR A 226 14.36 -25.30 13.86
C TYR A 226 13.80 -25.79 15.20
N ILE A 227 12.48 -25.95 15.35
CA ILE A 227 11.84 -26.48 16.55
C ILE A 227 12.20 -27.96 16.76
N ILE A 228 12.17 -28.77 15.70
CA ILE A 228 12.59 -30.17 15.77
C ILE A 228 14.04 -30.30 16.29
N PHE A 229 14.97 -29.50 15.75
CA PHE A 229 16.36 -29.50 16.16
C PHE A 229 16.62 -28.91 17.56
N LEU A 230 15.73 -28.06 18.06
CA LEU A 230 15.88 -27.50 19.40
C LEU A 230 15.31 -28.39 20.49
N PHE A 231 14.21 -29.09 20.21
CA PHE A 231 13.41 -29.84 21.15
C PHE A 231 13.29 -31.30 20.73
N SER A 232 14.39 -31.89 20.23
CA SER A 232 14.47 -33.31 19.79
C SER A 232 14.02 -34.28 20.85
N ASP A 233 14.29 -33.97 22.11
CA ASP A 233 14.08 -34.84 23.26
C ASP A 233 12.63 -34.86 23.77
N ASP A 234 11.83 -33.86 23.39
CA ASP A 234 10.41 -33.80 23.78
C ASP A 234 9.49 -33.46 22.59
N LYS A 235 8.93 -34.49 21.98
CA LYS A 235 8.03 -34.35 20.81
C LYS A 235 6.75 -33.54 21.08
N LYS A 236 6.40 -33.27 22.36
CA LYS A 236 5.25 -32.47 22.73
C LYS A 236 5.39 -31.02 22.19
N TYR A 237 6.60 -30.47 22.16
CA TYR A 237 6.84 -29.14 21.61
C TYR A 237 6.50 -29.06 20.13
N VAL A 238 6.90 -30.08 19.35
CA VAL A 238 6.56 -30.18 17.92
C VAL A 238 5.05 -30.32 17.74
N PHE A 239 4.41 -31.18 18.57
CA PHE A 239 2.96 -31.38 18.51
C PHE A 239 2.17 -30.09 18.74
N PHE A 240 2.51 -29.27 19.75
CA PHE A 240 1.80 -28.01 20.03
C PHE A 240 2.02 -26.96 18.93
N PHE A 241 3.21 -26.91 18.32
CA PHE A 241 3.45 -26.05 17.16
C PHE A 241 2.58 -26.46 15.96
N LEU A 242 2.52 -27.75 15.64
CA LEU A 242 1.67 -28.28 14.57
C LEU A 242 0.17 -28.04 14.86
N MET A 243 -0.26 -28.25 16.09
CA MET A 243 -1.63 -27.99 16.52
C MET A 243 -2.00 -26.49 16.35
N GLY A 244 -1.10 -25.57 16.68
CA GLY A 244 -1.30 -24.15 16.40
C GLY A 244 -1.37 -23.86 14.90
N SER A 245 -0.49 -24.48 14.11
CA SER A 245 -0.43 -24.28 12.65
C SER A 245 -1.62 -24.88 11.92
N SER A 246 -2.25 -25.92 12.46
CA SER A 246 -3.39 -26.59 11.81
C SER A 246 -4.62 -25.67 11.70
N ILE A 247 -4.82 -24.73 12.63
CA ILE A 247 -5.96 -23.82 12.61
C ILE A 247 -5.97 -22.96 11.34
N PRO A 248 -4.94 -22.14 11.04
CA PRO A 248 -4.92 -21.37 9.80
C PRO A 248 -4.88 -22.27 8.56
N ALA A 249 -4.25 -23.43 8.61
CA ALA A 249 -4.25 -24.38 7.50
C ALA A 249 -5.68 -24.86 7.17
N ILE A 250 -6.45 -25.28 8.18
CA ILE A 250 -7.86 -25.69 8.01
C ILE A 250 -8.69 -24.51 7.46
N ILE A 251 -8.51 -23.31 7.99
CA ILE A 251 -9.20 -22.11 7.51
C ILE A 251 -8.93 -21.88 6.01
N LEU A 252 -7.66 -22.02 5.58
CA LEU A 252 -7.29 -21.85 4.17
C LEU A 252 -7.88 -22.93 3.27
N LEU A 253 -7.79 -24.21 3.68
CA LEU A 253 -8.34 -25.32 2.91
C LEU A 253 -9.86 -25.20 2.77
N PHE A 254 -10.55 -24.81 3.84
CA PHE A 254 -11.98 -24.58 3.83
C PHE A 254 -12.39 -23.38 2.97
N TYR A 255 -11.65 -22.26 3.07
CA TYR A 255 -11.85 -21.09 2.20
C TYR A 255 -11.68 -21.46 0.72
N ASN A 256 -10.61 -22.19 0.37
CA ASN A 256 -10.38 -22.62 -1.00
C ASN A 256 -11.49 -23.57 -1.50
N TYR A 257 -11.96 -24.49 -0.64
CA TYR A 257 -13.08 -25.37 -0.98
C TYR A 257 -14.35 -24.60 -1.28
N LEU A 258 -14.68 -23.59 -0.47
CA LEU A 258 -15.86 -22.74 -0.68
C LEU A 258 -15.76 -21.88 -1.94
N CYS A 259 -14.57 -21.32 -2.24
CA CYS A 259 -14.36 -20.46 -3.39
C CYS A 259 -14.20 -21.25 -4.70
N TYR A 260 -13.48 -22.37 -4.67
CA TYR A 260 -13.00 -23.08 -5.86
C TYR A 260 -13.47 -24.53 -5.96
N GLY A 261 -14.26 -25.03 -4.99
CA GLY A 261 -14.70 -26.44 -4.92
C GLY A 261 -13.57 -27.44 -4.71
N ASN A 262 -12.34 -26.97 -4.46
CA ASN A 262 -11.16 -27.79 -4.24
C ASN A 262 -10.28 -27.15 -3.15
N PRO A 263 -10.01 -27.84 -2.02
CA PRO A 263 -9.25 -27.28 -0.90
C PRO A 263 -7.79 -26.92 -1.24
N ILE A 264 -7.20 -27.60 -2.26
CA ILE A 264 -5.79 -27.44 -2.62
C ILE A 264 -5.64 -26.41 -3.76
N LEU A 265 -6.72 -25.89 -4.33
CA LEU A 265 -6.66 -24.91 -5.41
C LEU A 265 -6.51 -23.51 -4.82
N PHE A 266 -5.34 -22.93 -4.96
CA PHE A 266 -5.04 -21.57 -4.51
C PHE A 266 -5.45 -20.52 -5.55
N SER A 267 -5.76 -19.30 -5.10
CA SER A 267 -6.14 -18.17 -5.96
C SER A 267 -5.16 -17.88 -7.09
N TYR A 268 -3.86 -18.09 -6.87
CA TYR A 268 -2.82 -17.93 -7.88
C TYR A 268 -2.81 -19.03 -8.96
N PHE A 269 -3.39 -20.20 -8.68
CA PHE A 269 -3.45 -21.34 -9.61
C PHE A 269 -4.80 -21.39 -10.37
N SER A 270 -5.85 -20.81 -9.81
CA SER A 270 -7.13 -20.67 -10.46
C SER A 270 -7.15 -19.40 -11.31
N HIS A 271 -6.77 -19.56 -12.56
CA HIS A 271 -6.88 -18.58 -13.65
C HIS A 271 -6.71 -17.11 -13.22
N PHE A 272 -5.49 -16.69 -13.12
CA PHE A 272 -5.12 -15.29 -13.22
C PHE A 272 -5.55 -14.80 -14.61
N VAL A 273 -6.75 -14.27 -14.70
CA VAL A 273 -7.18 -13.56 -15.89
C VAL A 273 -6.77 -12.10 -15.71
N SER A 274 -5.48 -11.80 -15.93
CA SER A 274 -5.21 -10.51 -16.52
C SER A 274 -5.77 -10.60 -17.94
N ASN A 275 -6.50 -9.60 -18.39
CA ASN A 275 -6.98 -9.54 -19.78
C ASN A 275 -5.85 -9.71 -20.83
N ALA A 276 -4.59 -9.50 -20.46
CA ALA A 276 -3.41 -9.77 -21.24
C ALA A 276 -3.05 -11.26 -21.33
N ASP A 277 -3.32 -12.06 -20.30
CA ASP A 277 -2.97 -13.50 -20.28
C ASP A 277 -4.03 -14.35 -21.00
N VAL A 278 -5.30 -13.91 -21.05
CA VAL A 278 -6.36 -14.57 -21.83
C VAL A 278 -6.08 -14.46 -23.34
N GLN A 279 -5.61 -13.29 -23.79
CA GLN A 279 -5.32 -13.06 -25.21
C GLN A 279 -4.03 -13.76 -25.66
N SER A 280 -3.08 -13.99 -24.77
CA SER A 280 -1.80 -14.64 -25.11
C SER A 280 -1.84 -16.17 -25.03
N GLY A 281 -2.98 -16.78 -24.66
CA GLY A 281 -3.12 -18.23 -24.55
C GLY A 281 -2.21 -18.86 -23.48
N LEU A 282 -1.68 -18.05 -22.55
CA LEU A 282 -0.78 -18.50 -21.50
C LEU A 282 -1.59 -19.20 -20.39
N LYS A 283 -1.70 -20.51 -20.50
CA LYS A 283 -2.22 -21.37 -19.44
C LYS A 283 -1.26 -21.36 -18.26
N GLY A 284 -1.73 -20.79 -17.11
CA GLY A 284 -1.30 -21.17 -15.76
C GLY A 284 0.16 -20.91 -15.38
N THR A 285 0.33 -20.93 -14.18
CA THR A 285 1.39 -20.83 -13.18
C THR A 285 2.78 -21.40 -13.48
N ALA A 286 2.92 -22.36 -14.38
CA ALA A 286 4.23 -22.95 -14.72
C ALA A 286 5.26 -21.94 -15.26
N LYS A 287 4.82 -20.76 -15.71
CA LYS A 287 5.69 -19.67 -16.18
C LYS A 287 5.86 -18.50 -15.21
N THR A 288 5.34 -18.61 -13.98
CA THR A 288 5.43 -17.54 -12.98
C THR A 288 6.75 -17.58 -12.20
N ILE A 289 7.37 -18.74 -12.10
CA ILE A 289 8.67 -18.96 -11.47
C ILE A 289 9.62 -19.49 -12.53
N SER A 290 10.79 -18.89 -12.64
CA SER A 290 11.90 -19.24 -13.54
C SER A 290 13.17 -19.52 -12.75
N PHE A 291 14.28 -19.86 -13.41
CA PHE A 291 15.57 -19.86 -12.74
C PHE A 291 15.93 -18.45 -12.22
N PRO A 292 16.61 -18.37 -11.07
CA PRO A 292 17.03 -17.08 -10.53
C PRO A 292 17.90 -16.30 -11.52
N SER A 293 17.53 -15.05 -11.77
CA SER A 293 18.30 -14.16 -12.65
C SER A 293 19.23 -13.27 -11.83
N ILE A 294 20.52 -13.24 -12.21
CA ILE A 294 21.51 -12.34 -11.62
C ILE A 294 21.15 -10.89 -11.88
N GLU A 295 20.59 -10.59 -13.05
CA GLU A 295 20.11 -9.24 -13.41
C GLU A 295 19.00 -8.80 -12.47
N ILE A 296 18.02 -9.68 -12.20
CA ILE A 296 16.93 -9.37 -11.27
C ILE A 296 17.49 -9.25 -9.85
N LEU A 297 18.45 -10.07 -9.46
CA LEU A 297 19.10 -9.97 -8.15
C LEU A 297 19.76 -8.59 -7.98
N TYR A 298 20.47 -8.06 -9.00
CA TYR A 298 20.99 -6.71 -8.98
C TYR A 298 19.87 -5.67 -8.87
N LYS A 299 18.79 -5.83 -9.64
CA LYS A 299 17.66 -4.89 -9.65
C LYS A 299 16.94 -4.80 -8.31
N ILE A 300 16.83 -5.88 -7.56
CA ILE A 300 16.19 -5.87 -6.24
C ILE A 300 17.14 -5.50 -5.10
N THR A 301 18.47 -5.45 -5.36
CA THR A 301 19.49 -5.09 -4.35
C THR A 301 19.94 -3.64 -4.45
N PHE A 302 20.50 -3.22 -5.59
CA PHE A 302 21.21 -1.94 -5.72
C PHE A 302 20.64 -1.00 -6.77
N ASP A 303 19.80 -1.48 -7.70
CA ASP A 303 19.26 -0.66 -8.79
C ASP A 303 18.36 0.46 -8.25
N PRO A 304 18.46 1.71 -8.77
CA PRO A 304 17.61 2.82 -8.34
C PRO A 304 16.12 2.59 -8.51
N TYR A 305 15.72 1.70 -9.41
CA TYR A 305 14.30 1.41 -9.65
C TYR A 305 13.67 0.66 -8.49
N ARG A 306 14.34 -0.43 -7.97
CA ARG A 306 13.75 -1.30 -6.94
C ARG A 306 14.74 -1.78 -5.88
N GLY A 307 15.98 -1.36 -5.89
CA GLY A 307 17.02 -1.88 -5.00
C GLY A 307 16.76 -1.60 -3.52
N ILE A 308 16.73 -2.65 -2.68
CA ILE A 308 16.48 -2.52 -1.25
C ILE A 308 17.55 -1.67 -0.55
N PHE A 309 18.83 -1.81 -0.94
CA PHE A 309 19.91 -1.03 -0.36
C PHE A 309 19.96 0.40 -0.89
N PHE A 310 19.41 0.65 -2.09
CA PHE A 310 19.26 1.99 -2.64
C PHE A 310 18.21 2.79 -1.87
N TYR A 311 17.04 2.20 -1.63
CA TYR A 311 15.95 2.85 -0.89
C TYR A 311 16.22 2.90 0.62
N CYS A 312 16.96 1.92 1.15
CA CYS A 312 17.20 1.75 2.57
C CYS A 312 18.73 1.65 2.86
N PRO A 313 19.51 2.73 2.67
CA PRO A 313 20.97 2.72 2.91
C PRO A 313 21.37 2.22 4.30
N PHE A 314 20.53 2.38 5.30
CA PHE A 314 20.71 1.78 6.63
C PHE A 314 20.97 0.26 6.56
N LEU A 315 20.32 -0.46 5.65
CA LEU A 315 20.48 -1.91 5.52
C LEU A 315 21.88 -2.31 5.00
N LEU A 316 22.70 -1.39 4.47
CA LEU A 316 24.09 -1.69 4.10
C LEU A 316 24.92 -2.18 5.30
N ILE A 317 24.54 -1.79 6.53
CA ILE A 317 25.20 -2.30 7.74
C ILE A 317 25.00 -3.80 7.96
N PHE A 318 24.10 -4.45 7.22
CA PHE A 318 23.89 -5.90 7.25
C PHE A 318 25.17 -6.66 6.85
N PHE A 319 25.92 -6.19 5.86
CA PHE A 319 27.14 -6.87 5.41
C PHE A 319 28.21 -6.94 6.52
N PRO A 320 28.68 -5.81 7.11
CA PRO A 320 29.56 -5.90 8.27
C PRO A 320 28.86 -6.51 9.49
N GLY A 321 27.53 -6.38 9.58
CA GLY A 321 26.72 -6.99 10.64
C GLY A 321 26.91 -8.50 10.75
N ILE A 322 26.93 -9.21 9.62
CA ILE A 322 27.22 -10.66 9.55
C ILE A 322 28.56 -10.98 10.22
N TYR A 323 29.62 -10.23 9.89
CA TYR A 323 30.94 -10.44 10.49
C TYR A 323 30.91 -10.27 12.02
N PHE A 324 30.29 -9.18 12.50
CA PHE A 324 30.21 -8.91 13.94
C PHE A 324 29.33 -9.91 14.68
N PHE A 325 28.26 -10.39 14.03
CA PHE A 325 27.38 -11.42 14.59
C PHE A 325 28.15 -12.73 14.75
N LEU A 326 28.82 -13.20 13.69
CA LEU A 326 29.63 -14.44 13.70
C LEU A 326 30.77 -14.38 14.71
N ARG A 327 31.41 -13.23 14.86
CA ARG A 327 32.48 -13.05 15.85
C ARG A 327 31.96 -13.16 17.30
N LYS A 328 30.68 -12.84 17.57
CA LYS A 328 30.12 -12.84 18.92
C LYS A 328 29.37 -14.12 19.25
N GLU A 329 28.55 -14.62 18.35
CA GLU A 329 27.64 -15.76 18.56
C GLU A 329 28.08 -17.01 17.80
N GLY A 330 29.11 -16.89 16.93
CA GLY A 330 29.49 -17.98 16.03
C GLY A 330 28.38 -18.32 15.02
N ILE A 331 28.47 -19.51 14.43
CA ILE A 331 27.42 -20.07 13.55
C ILE A 331 26.32 -20.65 14.44
N SER A 332 25.57 -19.77 15.08
CA SER A 332 24.42 -20.19 15.90
C SER A 332 23.23 -20.64 15.02
N LYS A 333 22.31 -21.42 15.61
CA LYS A 333 21.09 -21.84 14.93
C LYS A 333 20.24 -20.63 14.49
N GLU A 334 20.25 -19.57 15.28
CA GLU A 334 19.56 -18.31 14.99
C GLU A 334 20.19 -17.56 13.81
N PHE A 335 21.51 -17.60 13.68
CA PHE A 335 22.22 -17.09 12.51
C PHE A 335 21.82 -17.84 11.25
N LEU A 336 21.92 -19.18 11.29
CA LEU A 336 21.59 -20.03 10.15
C LEU A 336 20.14 -19.83 9.70
N LEU A 337 19.18 -19.85 10.62
CA LEU A 337 17.78 -19.59 10.32
C LEU A 337 17.59 -18.25 9.62
N SER A 338 18.18 -17.19 10.18
CA SER A 338 18.04 -15.84 9.61
C SER A 338 18.63 -15.76 8.20
N ILE A 339 19.84 -16.30 7.98
CA ILE A 339 20.50 -16.30 6.66
C ILE A 339 19.71 -17.13 5.64
N ILE A 340 19.21 -18.31 6.03
CA ILE A 340 18.44 -19.16 5.12
C ILE A 340 17.15 -18.45 4.68
N ILE A 341 16.44 -17.79 5.60
CA ILE A 341 15.22 -17.04 5.27
C ILE A 341 15.55 -15.86 4.32
N ILE A 342 16.61 -15.10 4.62
CA ILE A 342 17.04 -13.99 3.77
C ILE A 342 17.37 -14.51 2.36
N LEU A 343 18.23 -15.52 2.24
CA LEU A 343 18.63 -16.09 0.95
C LEU A 343 17.42 -16.65 0.18
N TYR A 344 16.52 -17.36 0.88
CA TYR A 344 15.30 -17.86 0.26
C TYR A 344 14.50 -16.74 -0.43
N TYR A 345 14.23 -15.63 0.25
CA TYR A 345 13.43 -14.55 -0.34
C TYR A 345 14.17 -13.84 -1.49
N PHE A 346 15.49 -13.67 -1.41
CA PHE A 346 16.27 -13.11 -2.51
C PHE A 346 16.23 -14.02 -3.74
N VAL A 347 16.43 -15.33 -3.57
CA VAL A 347 16.35 -16.32 -4.64
C VAL A 347 14.92 -16.41 -5.19
N PHE A 348 13.92 -16.47 -4.32
CA PHE A 348 12.51 -16.49 -4.73
C PHE A 348 12.15 -15.27 -5.56
N ASN A 349 12.50 -14.06 -5.11
CA ASN A 349 12.19 -12.85 -5.85
C ASN A 349 12.98 -12.72 -7.16
N ALA A 350 14.24 -13.19 -7.19
CA ALA A 350 15.05 -13.27 -8.41
C ALA A 350 14.50 -14.29 -9.43
N SER A 351 13.69 -15.25 -8.99
CA SER A 351 13.03 -16.27 -9.81
C SER A 351 11.62 -15.89 -10.24
N TYR A 352 11.03 -14.85 -9.60
CA TYR A 352 9.62 -14.51 -9.77
C TYR A 352 9.41 -13.56 -10.95
N ARG A 353 8.51 -13.91 -11.88
CA ARG A 353 8.22 -13.11 -13.08
C ARG A 353 7.82 -11.66 -12.74
N TYR A 354 7.04 -11.47 -11.68
CA TYR A 354 6.58 -10.15 -11.24
C TYR A 354 7.47 -9.58 -10.12
N TRP A 355 8.78 -9.80 -10.23
CA TRP A 355 9.80 -9.38 -9.27
C TRP A 355 9.72 -7.90 -8.86
N TYR A 356 9.29 -7.04 -9.78
CA TYR A 356 9.17 -5.59 -9.57
C TYR A 356 7.99 -5.20 -8.65
N GLY A 357 7.04 -6.11 -8.42
CA GLY A 357 5.96 -5.94 -7.44
C GLY A 357 4.86 -4.94 -7.84
N GLY A 358 4.70 -4.58 -9.13
CA GLY A 358 3.69 -3.62 -9.56
C GLY A 358 3.95 -2.19 -9.05
N LEU A 359 2.90 -1.44 -8.76
CA LEU A 359 2.97 -0.12 -8.13
C LEU A 359 3.38 -0.28 -6.66
N SER A 360 4.66 -0.23 -6.36
CA SER A 360 5.18 -0.47 -5.01
C SER A 360 6.49 0.24 -4.77
N LEU A 361 6.76 0.62 -3.51
CA LEU A 361 8.03 1.19 -3.09
C LEU A 361 9.08 0.08 -2.89
N GLY A 362 10.17 0.15 -3.63
CA GLY A 362 11.25 -0.84 -3.52
C GLY A 362 10.80 -2.29 -3.83
N PRO A 363 11.56 -3.29 -3.39
CA PRO A 363 11.26 -4.71 -3.64
C PRO A 363 10.32 -5.27 -2.56
N ARG A 364 9.01 -5.09 -2.73
CA ARG A 364 8.01 -5.43 -1.70
C ARG A 364 8.08 -6.87 -1.21
N HIS A 365 8.47 -7.80 -2.07
CA HIS A 365 8.58 -9.23 -1.69
C HIS A 365 9.75 -9.52 -0.75
N LEU A 366 10.68 -8.58 -0.55
CA LEU A 366 11.77 -8.70 0.42
C LEU A 366 11.43 -8.13 1.81
N VAL A 367 10.26 -7.52 2.01
CA VAL A 367 9.87 -6.90 3.30
C VAL A 367 9.96 -7.88 4.46
N ALA A 368 9.58 -9.15 4.24
CA ALA A 368 9.66 -10.19 5.26
C ALA A 368 11.08 -10.52 5.73
N THR A 369 12.12 -10.16 4.96
CA THR A 369 13.53 -10.40 5.34
C THR A 369 14.11 -9.32 6.23
N ILE A 370 13.53 -8.11 6.20
CA ILE A 370 14.12 -6.92 6.81
C ILE A 370 14.36 -7.09 8.32
N PRO A 371 13.42 -7.61 9.13
CA PRO A 371 13.66 -7.78 10.58
C PRO A 371 14.80 -8.76 10.87
N PHE A 372 15.01 -9.79 10.03
CA PHE A 372 16.14 -10.71 10.13
C PHE A 372 17.46 -10.04 9.77
N MET A 373 17.49 -9.18 8.72
CA MET A 373 18.69 -8.41 8.36
C MET A 373 19.10 -7.46 9.48
N VAL A 374 18.14 -6.75 10.09
CA VAL A 374 18.40 -5.83 11.20
C VAL A 374 18.85 -6.59 12.46
N LEU A 375 18.28 -7.78 12.71
CA LEU A 375 18.73 -8.64 13.82
C LEU A 375 20.21 -9.04 13.65
N LEU A 376 20.63 -9.46 12.47
CA LEU A 376 22.02 -9.83 12.18
C LEU A 376 22.95 -8.62 12.23
N SER A 377 22.44 -7.40 12.03
CA SER A 377 23.19 -6.15 12.15
C SER A 377 23.41 -5.70 13.60
N SER A 378 22.75 -6.32 14.57
CA SER A 378 22.63 -5.83 15.96
C SER A 378 23.95 -5.61 16.67
N PHE A 379 24.95 -6.47 16.47
CA PHE A 379 26.28 -6.31 17.08
C PHE A 379 27.11 -5.22 16.39
N PHE A 380 26.96 -5.01 15.08
CA PHE A 380 27.54 -3.86 14.40
C PHE A 380 26.95 -2.56 14.93
N ILE A 381 25.63 -2.49 15.08
CA ILE A 381 24.92 -1.32 15.64
C ILE A 381 25.45 -1.03 17.06
N LYS A 382 25.68 -2.06 17.88
CA LYS A 382 26.25 -1.91 19.21
C LYS A 382 27.67 -1.34 19.17
N GLN A 383 28.51 -1.79 18.25
CA GLN A 383 29.90 -1.37 18.13
C GLN A 383 30.05 0.02 17.49
N TYR A 384 29.21 0.33 16.48
CA TYR A 384 29.27 1.56 15.69
C TYR A 384 27.93 2.31 15.66
N PRO A 385 27.45 2.76 16.84
CA PRO A 385 26.11 3.40 16.93
C PRO A 385 26.02 4.68 16.10
N LYS A 386 27.11 5.47 15.99
CA LYS A 386 27.13 6.71 15.20
C LYS A 386 26.89 6.46 13.71
N ILE A 387 27.63 5.51 13.13
CA ILE A 387 27.47 5.13 11.71
C ILE A 387 26.05 4.62 11.48
N SER A 388 25.56 3.81 12.40
CA SER A 388 24.21 3.27 12.32
C SER A 388 23.15 4.36 12.38
N ILE A 389 23.30 5.37 13.25
CA ILE A 389 22.40 6.52 13.33
C ILE A 389 22.43 7.33 12.03
N CYS A 390 23.61 7.61 11.46
CA CYS A 390 23.72 8.30 10.18
C CYS A 390 22.95 7.53 9.07
N GLY A 391 23.14 6.20 9.00
CA GLY A 391 22.39 5.36 8.07
C GLY A 391 20.88 5.43 8.29
N VAL A 392 20.43 5.41 9.55
CA VAL A 392 19.00 5.55 9.90
C VAL A 392 18.45 6.90 9.43
N LEU A 393 19.17 8.00 9.66
CA LEU A 393 18.70 9.34 9.31
C LEU A 393 18.58 9.52 7.79
N VAL A 394 19.56 9.06 7.01
CA VAL A 394 19.51 9.10 5.54
C VAL A 394 18.34 8.26 5.01
N SER A 395 18.22 7.03 5.51
CA SER A 395 17.12 6.14 5.10
C SER A 395 15.76 6.65 5.54
N PHE A 396 15.65 7.24 6.74
CA PHE A 396 14.43 7.86 7.22
C PHE A 396 13.97 8.99 6.29
N PHE A 397 14.90 9.84 5.85
CA PHE A 397 14.58 10.91 4.92
C PHE A 397 13.99 10.36 3.60
N PHE A 398 14.61 9.31 3.02
CA PHE A 398 14.08 8.68 1.81
C PHE A 398 12.70 8.05 2.02
N MET A 399 12.53 7.33 3.12
CA MET A 399 11.26 6.70 3.45
C MET A 399 10.17 7.72 3.78
N LEU A 400 10.53 8.81 4.45
CA LEU A 400 9.59 9.90 4.76
C LEU A 400 9.07 10.55 3.48
N MET A 401 9.95 10.87 2.51
CA MET A 401 9.51 11.38 1.21
C MET A 401 8.54 10.40 0.55
N ALA A 402 8.89 9.11 0.50
CA ALA A 402 8.07 8.11 -0.13
C ALA A 402 6.70 7.95 0.57
N VAL A 403 6.68 7.86 1.90
CA VAL A 403 5.42 7.72 2.66
C VAL A 403 4.58 8.99 2.60
N SER A 404 5.20 10.17 2.61
CA SER A 404 4.45 11.43 2.55
C SER A 404 3.82 11.66 1.17
N VAL A 405 4.50 11.24 0.10
CA VAL A 405 4.01 11.39 -1.29
C VAL A 405 3.04 10.26 -1.63
N THR A 406 3.52 9.03 -1.69
CA THR A 406 2.74 7.79 -1.86
C THR A 406 3.66 6.57 -1.76
N PRO A 407 3.28 5.50 -1.07
CA PRO A 407 4.03 4.25 -1.09
C PRO A 407 3.85 3.43 -2.38
N GLU A 408 3.00 3.88 -3.31
CA GLU A 408 2.76 3.25 -4.61
C GLU A 408 3.55 3.98 -5.71
N THR A 409 4.73 3.47 -6.06
CA THR A 409 5.60 4.04 -7.09
C THR A 409 4.98 3.90 -8.49
N PRO A 410 4.75 4.98 -9.24
CA PRO A 410 4.27 4.91 -10.61
C PRO A 410 5.27 4.19 -11.53
N TYR A 411 4.76 3.65 -12.65
CA TYR A 411 5.59 3.10 -13.71
C TYR A 411 6.30 4.21 -14.50
N GLY A 412 7.36 3.82 -15.24
CA GLY A 412 8.03 4.68 -16.22
C GLY A 412 9.23 5.45 -15.68
N HIS A 413 9.51 5.40 -14.38
CA HIS A 413 10.68 6.03 -13.78
C HIS A 413 11.86 5.06 -13.68
N LYS A 414 13.05 5.49 -14.13
CA LYS A 414 14.30 4.72 -13.94
C LYS A 414 14.82 4.87 -12.53
N ASN A 415 14.71 6.07 -11.97
CA ASN A 415 15.06 6.39 -10.60
C ASN A 415 13.87 7.09 -9.91
N PRO A 416 12.88 6.33 -9.40
CA PRO A 416 11.69 6.90 -8.79
C PRO A 416 11.99 7.82 -7.60
N LEU A 417 13.07 7.54 -6.85
CA LEU A 417 13.44 8.36 -5.70
C LEU A 417 13.71 9.81 -6.10
N MET A 418 14.47 10.03 -7.19
CA MET A 418 14.83 11.36 -7.68
C MET A 418 13.79 11.94 -8.63
N GLU A 419 13.29 11.13 -9.58
CA GLU A 419 12.41 11.60 -10.65
C GLU A 419 10.97 11.83 -10.18
N PHE A 420 10.54 11.13 -9.11
CA PHE A 420 9.18 11.21 -8.63
C PHE A 420 9.08 11.68 -7.17
N TYR A 421 9.69 10.96 -6.22
CA TYR A 421 9.51 11.24 -4.79
C TYR A 421 10.15 12.56 -4.37
N PHE A 422 11.39 12.80 -4.74
CA PHE A 422 12.11 14.05 -4.40
C PHE A 422 11.34 15.25 -4.95
N LYS A 423 11.01 15.22 -6.24
CA LYS A 423 10.29 16.31 -6.89
C LYS A 423 8.95 16.58 -6.18
N ASN A 424 8.07 15.58 -6.07
CA ASN A 424 6.76 15.78 -5.47
C ASN A 424 6.81 16.22 -4.00
N PHE A 425 7.78 15.69 -3.23
CA PHE A 425 7.93 16.08 -1.83
C PHE A 425 8.30 17.56 -1.67
N PHE A 426 9.25 18.07 -2.46
CA PHE A 426 9.65 19.47 -2.40
C PHE A 426 8.65 20.42 -3.08
N ASP A 427 7.91 19.94 -4.07
CA ASP A 427 6.77 20.67 -4.66
C ASP A 427 5.51 20.63 -3.77
N SER A 428 5.60 20.03 -2.56
CA SER A 428 4.50 19.87 -1.61
C SER A 428 3.31 19.04 -2.13
N ASN A 429 3.51 18.23 -3.16
CA ASN A 429 2.52 17.30 -3.69
C ASN A 429 2.46 16.04 -2.82
N LEU A 430 1.84 16.14 -1.65
CA LEU A 430 1.75 15.06 -0.69
C LEU A 430 0.46 14.24 -0.86
N SER A 431 0.48 13.01 -0.33
CA SER A 431 -0.68 12.10 -0.31
C SER A 431 -1.27 11.83 -1.70
N LEU A 432 -0.40 11.60 -2.69
CA LEU A 432 -0.81 11.32 -4.06
C LEU A 432 -1.35 9.89 -4.15
N ASN A 433 -2.58 9.73 -4.62
CA ASN A 433 -3.11 8.46 -5.08
C ASN A 433 -4.13 8.70 -6.19
N LYS A 434 -3.91 8.06 -7.34
CA LYS A 434 -4.76 8.21 -8.53
C LYS A 434 -5.82 7.10 -8.64
N THR A 435 -5.75 6.06 -7.81
CA THR A 435 -6.69 4.94 -7.88
C THR A 435 -7.76 5.07 -6.82
N PRO A 436 -9.04 5.29 -7.14
CA PRO A 436 -10.11 5.37 -6.15
C PRO A 436 -10.25 4.04 -5.40
N ILE A 437 -10.55 4.11 -4.10
CA ILE A 437 -10.79 2.93 -3.25
C ILE A 437 -12.06 2.21 -3.67
N PHE A 438 -13.09 3.00 -3.91
CA PHE A 438 -14.38 2.54 -4.42
C PHE A 438 -14.72 3.40 -5.62
N ARG A 439 -15.47 2.87 -6.58
CA ARG A 439 -16.08 3.68 -7.63
C ARG A 439 -17.21 4.50 -7.03
N THR A 440 -16.86 5.46 -6.19
CA THR A 440 -17.75 6.50 -5.73
C THR A 440 -17.63 7.68 -6.69
N ASN A 441 -18.60 8.59 -6.69
CA ASN A 441 -18.54 9.85 -7.44
C ASN A 441 -17.48 10.83 -6.88
N ILE A 442 -16.57 10.35 -6.02
CA ILE A 442 -15.43 11.13 -5.55
C ILE A 442 -14.50 11.31 -6.75
N SER A 443 -14.31 12.54 -7.17
CA SER A 443 -13.39 12.88 -8.25
C SER A 443 -11.99 12.34 -7.91
N ARG A 444 -11.26 11.85 -8.91
CA ARG A 444 -9.90 11.31 -8.77
C ARG A 444 -8.90 12.27 -8.14
N ASP A 445 -9.23 13.55 -8.10
CA ASP A 445 -8.41 14.63 -7.54
C ASP A 445 -8.66 14.88 -6.05
N THR A 446 -9.67 14.23 -5.45
CA THR A 446 -10.04 14.47 -4.07
C THR A 446 -9.91 13.20 -3.22
N PHE A 447 -8.75 13.01 -2.58
CA PHE A 447 -8.64 12.44 -1.23
C PHE A 447 -8.84 10.95 -1.02
N ASN A 448 -8.33 10.08 -1.91
CA ASN A 448 -8.15 8.68 -1.55
C ASN A 448 -6.96 8.48 -0.59
N SER A 449 -6.10 9.48 -0.47
CA SER A 449 -4.97 9.49 0.46
C SER A 449 -4.92 10.81 1.21
N TYR A 450 -4.54 10.75 2.48
CA TYR A 450 -4.34 11.91 3.34
C TYR A 450 -3.38 11.58 4.49
N ASN A 451 -2.90 12.59 5.17
CA ASN A 451 -2.30 12.46 6.48
C ASN A 451 -3.15 13.20 7.52
N LEU A 452 -3.01 12.87 8.82
CA LEU A 452 -3.83 13.49 9.85
C LEU A 452 -3.65 15.01 9.93
N GLY A 453 -2.50 15.55 9.51
CA GLY A 453 -2.29 17.00 9.46
C GLY A 453 -3.15 17.69 8.41
N THR A 454 -3.41 17.03 7.27
CA THR A 454 -4.32 17.57 6.25
C THR A 454 -5.78 17.60 6.75
N LEU A 455 -6.18 16.65 7.59
CA LEU A 455 -7.49 16.69 8.25
C LEU A 455 -7.59 17.85 9.27
N LEU A 456 -6.47 18.29 9.83
CA LEU A 456 -6.37 19.48 10.67
C LEU A 456 -6.24 20.77 9.85
N HIS A 457 -6.47 20.72 8.53
CA HIS A 457 -6.33 21.83 7.58
C HIS A 457 -4.93 22.47 7.56
N LEU A 458 -3.89 21.73 7.98
CA LEU A 458 -2.51 22.17 7.85
C LEU A 458 -2.09 22.09 6.37
N PRO A 459 -1.60 23.17 5.78
CA PRO A 459 -1.27 23.19 4.36
C PRO A 459 0.05 22.47 4.09
N ASP A 460 0.13 21.82 2.92
CA ASP A 460 1.36 21.35 2.30
C ASP A 460 2.23 20.54 3.28
N ILE A 461 3.53 20.85 3.31
CA ILE A 461 4.52 20.20 4.17
C ILE A 461 4.29 20.45 5.67
N LEU A 462 3.57 21.53 6.04
CA LEU A 462 3.18 21.77 7.44
C LEU A 462 2.24 20.70 7.97
N SER A 463 1.55 19.98 7.08
CA SER A 463 0.76 18.81 7.45
C SER A 463 1.59 17.70 8.10
N LEU A 464 2.92 17.69 7.98
CA LEU A 464 3.80 16.72 8.64
C LEU A 464 4.24 17.12 10.05
N VAL A 465 3.92 18.35 10.51
CA VAL A 465 4.33 18.83 11.85
C VAL A 465 3.83 17.92 12.98
N PRO A 466 2.54 17.51 13.03
CA PRO A 466 2.08 16.59 14.07
C PRO A 466 2.80 15.24 14.04
N PHE A 467 3.16 14.72 12.87
CA PHE A 467 3.95 13.50 12.74
C PHE A 467 5.33 13.64 13.40
N TYR A 468 6.04 14.74 13.16
CA TYR A 468 7.31 15.00 13.81
C TYR A 468 7.15 15.13 15.33
N LEU A 469 6.06 15.75 15.81
CA LEU A 469 5.78 15.82 17.25
C LEU A 469 5.57 14.43 17.86
N ILE A 470 4.87 13.52 17.19
CA ILE A 470 4.73 12.12 17.64
C ILE A 470 6.10 11.45 17.78
N ILE A 471 6.98 11.58 16.78
CA ILE A 471 8.33 11.00 16.82
C ILE A 471 9.16 11.61 17.95
N ILE A 472 9.17 12.94 18.08
CA ILE A 472 9.96 13.65 19.10
C ILE A 472 9.49 13.26 20.49
N ILE A 473 8.18 13.35 20.76
CA ILE A 473 7.60 13.04 22.07
C ILE A 473 7.86 11.57 22.42
N GLY A 474 7.61 10.65 21.51
CA GLY A 474 7.85 9.23 21.72
C GLY A 474 9.32 8.90 21.97
N THR A 475 10.22 9.46 21.17
CA THR A 475 11.68 9.27 21.30
C THR A 475 12.19 9.85 22.64
N VAL A 476 11.82 11.08 22.98
CA VAL A 476 12.21 11.72 24.24
C VAL A 476 11.67 10.94 25.44
N SER A 477 10.41 10.53 25.40
CA SER A 477 9.79 9.70 26.43
C SER A 477 10.52 8.36 26.61
N PHE A 478 10.88 7.70 25.51
CA PHE A 478 11.64 6.45 25.55
C PHE A 478 13.04 6.65 26.14
N VAL A 479 13.81 7.61 25.62
CA VAL A 479 15.17 7.93 26.07
C VAL A 479 15.19 8.24 27.57
N SER A 480 14.23 9.04 28.05
CA SER A 480 14.05 9.37 29.45
C SER A 480 13.78 8.12 30.30
N LYS A 481 12.85 7.27 29.89
CA LYS A 481 12.50 6.04 30.64
C LYS A 481 13.56 4.95 30.55
N ALA A 482 14.26 4.85 29.44
CA ALA A 482 15.36 3.91 29.23
C ALA A 482 16.63 4.33 29.99
N LYS A 483 16.68 5.56 30.52
CA LYS A 483 17.88 6.17 31.14
C LYS A 483 19.10 6.04 30.24
N LEU A 484 18.90 6.19 28.91
CA LEU A 484 20.00 6.13 27.98
C LEU A 484 20.90 7.33 28.20
N LYS A 485 22.16 7.07 28.58
CA LYS A 485 23.17 8.10 28.66
C LYS A 485 23.70 8.34 27.24
N ILE A 486 23.80 9.58 26.86
CA ILE A 486 24.39 9.97 25.56
C ILE A 486 25.86 9.55 25.49
N SER A 487 26.55 9.48 26.64
CA SER A 487 27.88 8.87 26.74
C SER A 487 27.93 7.45 26.16
N ASP A 488 26.85 6.65 26.31
CA ASP A 488 26.81 5.27 25.81
C ASP A 488 26.76 5.20 24.27
N ILE A 489 26.33 6.29 23.63
CA ILE A 489 26.34 6.45 22.16
C ILE A 489 27.71 6.94 21.67
N PHE A 490 28.45 7.71 22.49
CA PHE A 490 29.69 8.35 22.11
C PHE A 490 30.96 7.66 22.61
N ASN A 491 30.84 6.77 23.63
CA ASN A 491 31.99 6.00 24.16
C ASN A 491 32.19 4.69 23.40
N SER A 492 32.64 4.74 22.15
CA SER A 492 33.28 3.59 21.52
C SER A 492 34.76 3.62 21.88
N SER A 493 35.28 2.52 22.44
CA SER A 493 36.60 2.31 23.04
C SER A 493 37.83 2.59 22.16
N PHE A 494 37.68 3.10 20.96
CA PHE A 494 38.77 3.39 20.05
C PHE A 494 39.37 4.78 20.22
N PHE A 495 38.75 5.69 20.99
CA PHE A 495 39.23 7.08 21.15
C PHE A 495 39.71 7.45 22.55
N ILE A 496 39.66 6.57 23.55
CA ILE A 496 39.88 6.92 24.97
C ILE A 496 41.35 6.83 25.40
N SER A 497 42.29 6.43 24.57
CA SER A 497 43.72 6.41 24.98
C SER A 497 44.40 7.77 24.92
N LYS A 498 43.75 8.86 24.59
CA LYS A 498 44.42 10.18 24.41
C LYS A 498 43.80 11.41 25.07
N ILE A 499 42.70 11.33 25.82
CA ILE A 499 42.11 12.54 26.45
C ILE A 499 41.72 12.29 27.89
N ASN A 500 42.69 12.25 28.79
CA ASN A 500 42.53 12.40 30.24
C ASN A 500 42.66 13.88 30.65
N ARG A 501 41.90 14.79 30.04
CA ARG A 501 41.70 16.18 30.52
C ARG A 501 40.34 16.69 29.99
N GLY A 502 39.31 16.74 30.84
CA GLY A 502 38.09 17.47 30.49
C GLY A 502 36.77 16.99 31.07
N VAL A 503 36.74 16.54 32.33
CA VAL A 503 35.47 16.08 32.96
C VAL A 503 34.41 17.22 33.15
N THR A 504 34.82 18.47 33.01
CA THR A 504 33.92 19.64 33.16
C THR A 504 33.19 20.02 31.87
N ILE A 505 33.65 19.55 30.72
CA ILE A 505 33.04 19.83 29.39
C ILE A 505 31.87 18.89 29.14
N LEU A 506 31.78 17.75 29.81
CA LEU A 506 30.83 16.66 29.50
C LEU A 506 29.35 16.98 29.87
N LYS A 507 29.12 17.74 30.94
CA LYS A 507 27.75 18.17 31.31
C LYS A 507 27.15 19.18 30.34
N ARG A 508 28.00 19.96 29.66
CA ARG A 508 27.62 20.93 28.65
C ARG A 508 27.24 20.24 27.33
N ASN A 509 27.86 19.11 26.99
CA ASN A 509 27.62 18.36 25.74
C ASN A 509 26.32 17.59 25.73
N ILE A 510 25.72 17.25 26.87
CA ILE A 510 24.41 16.59 26.99
C ILE A 510 23.27 17.54 26.54
N ALA A 511 23.37 18.81 26.93
CA ALA A 511 22.45 19.84 26.45
C ALA A 511 22.63 20.08 24.94
N TYR A 512 23.89 20.06 24.45
CA TYR A 512 24.20 20.26 23.03
C TYR A 512 23.75 19.11 22.13
N PHE A 513 23.74 17.85 22.56
CA PHE A 513 23.22 16.75 21.74
C PHE A 513 21.70 16.74 21.68
N LYS A 514 21.01 16.92 22.82
CA LYS A 514 19.56 17.16 22.80
C LYS A 514 19.24 18.35 21.89
N LEU A 515 20.02 19.41 22.03
CA LEU A 515 19.92 20.60 21.17
C LEU A 515 20.29 20.28 19.72
N SER A 516 21.31 19.45 19.43
CA SER A 516 21.70 19.08 18.06
C SER A 516 20.67 18.19 17.36
N VAL A 517 20.05 17.24 18.06
CA VAL A 517 18.94 16.45 17.53
C VAL A 517 17.70 17.33 17.32
N ILE A 518 17.41 18.21 18.28
CA ILE A 518 16.34 19.20 18.14
C ILE A 518 16.67 20.18 17.01
N ILE A 519 17.91 20.69 16.94
CA ILE A 519 18.37 21.58 15.86
C ILE A 519 18.32 20.87 14.50
N LEU A 520 18.72 19.59 14.42
CA LEU A 520 18.63 18.83 13.18
C LEU A 520 17.16 18.64 12.73
N LEU A 521 16.29 18.23 13.66
CA LEU A 521 14.86 18.11 13.40
C LEU A 521 14.20 19.47 13.11
N VAL A 522 14.59 20.51 13.86
CA VAL A 522 14.14 21.90 13.62
C VAL A 522 14.76 22.45 12.34
N SER A 523 15.98 22.08 11.96
CA SER A 523 16.58 22.51 10.70
C SER A 523 15.91 21.83 9.50
N ILE A 524 15.62 20.52 9.60
CA ILE A 524 14.82 19.80 8.59
C ILE A 524 13.42 20.45 8.48
N LEU A 525 12.77 20.72 9.61
CA LEU A 525 11.49 21.38 9.65
C LEU A 525 11.57 22.82 9.11
N SER A 526 12.64 23.58 9.45
CA SER A 526 12.86 24.94 8.99
C SER A 526 13.16 25.00 7.49
N ILE A 527 13.92 24.02 6.95
CA ILE A 527 14.13 23.87 5.51
C ILE A 527 12.80 23.56 4.82
N GLN A 528 11.99 22.68 5.40
CA GLN A 528 10.68 22.34 4.87
C GLN A 528 9.71 23.54 4.92
N ILE A 529 9.72 24.30 6.01
CA ILE A 529 8.93 25.55 6.15
C ILE A 529 9.43 26.61 5.17
N ALA A 530 10.75 26.78 5.00
CA ALA A 530 11.34 27.72 4.06
C ALA A 530 10.97 27.36 2.60
N VAL A 531 11.02 26.06 2.25
CA VAL A 531 10.58 25.56 0.93
C VAL A 531 9.08 25.76 0.73
N ALA A 532 8.27 25.52 1.75
CA ALA A 532 6.82 25.76 1.70
C ALA A 532 6.49 27.27 1.54
N ILE A 533 7.26 28.16 2.17
CA ILE A 533 7.11 29.60 2.03
C ILE A 533 7.57 30.07 0.64
N LEU A 534 8.71 29.57 0.16
CA LEU A 534 9.24 29.90 -1.17
C LEU A 534 8.33 29.35 -2.28
N GLY A 535 7.82 28.12 -2.12
CA GLY A 535 6.84 27.53 -3.03
C GLY A 535 5.52 28.31 -3.07
N ARG A 536 5.08 28.93 -1.96
CA ARG A 536 3.88 29.79 -1.94
C ARG A 536 4.04 31.09 -2.72
N ILE A 537 5.24 31.64 -2.81
CA ILE A 537 5.49 32.84 -3.62
C ILE A 537 5.27 32.53 -5.10
N ASP A 538 5.57 31.30 -5.52
CA ASP A 538 5.37 30.85 -6.91
C ASP A 538 3.92 30.39 -7.18
N THR A 539 3.23 29.82 -6.17
CA THR A 539 1.86 29.28 -6.32
C THR A 539 0.75 30.32 -6.15
N THR A 540 1.04 31.52 -5.64
CA THR A 540 0.06 32.63 -5.63
C THR A 540 -0.34 33.08 -7.04
N PHE A 541 0.40 32.69 -8.08
CA PHE A 541 0.06 32.89 -9.48
C PHE A 541 -0.73 31.73 -10.13
N ASN A 542 -0.81 30.55 -9.51
CA ASN A 542 -1.65 29.45 -9.99
C ASN A 542 -3.00 29.46 -9.27
N LYS A 543 -3.96 30.11 -9.89
CA LYS A 543 -5.37 30.17 -9.48
C LYS A 543 -5.87 28.80 -9.03
N ARG A 544 -6.44 28.74 -7.81
CA ARG A 544 -7.36 27.66 -7.39
C ARG A 544 -8.35 27.45 -8.52
N SER A 545 -8.38 26.26 -9.09
CA SER A 545 -9.34 25.94 -10.14
C SER A 545 -10.76 26.01 -9.55
N ASN A 546 -11.54 26.97 -10.01
CA ASN A 546 -12.96 27.12 -9.67
C ASN A 546 -13.84 26.15 -10.48
N TYR A 547 -13.37 24.90 -10.71
CA TYR A 547 -14.10 23.93 -11.51
C TYR A 547 -14.67 22.82 -10.62
N ILE A 548 -15.91 22.42 -10.91
CA ILE A 548 -16.52 21.19 -10.43
C ILE A 548 -16.39 20.15 -11.54
N ILE A 549 -15.92 18.93 -11.22
CA ILE A 549 -15.88 17.83 -12.17
C ILE A 549 -17.23 17.13 -12.16
N GLN A 550 -17.90 17.10 -13.31
CA GLN A 550 -19.15 16.38 -13.53
C GLN A 550 -18.86 15.13 -14.36
N PRO A 551 -19.09 13.90 -13.82
CA PRO A 551 -18.92 12.66 -14.59
C PRO A 551 -19.91 12.57 -15.75
N GLY A 552 -19.49 11.90 -16.84
CA GLY A 552 -20.30 11.67 -18.01
C GLY A 552 -20.16 12.74 -19.10
N PHE A 553 -21.12 12.75 -20.00
CA PHE A 553 -21.16 13.61 -21.18
C PHE A 553 -22.12 14.77 -20.98
N LEU A 554 -21.76 15.95 -21.41
CA LEU A 554 -22.71 17.05 -21.59
C LEU A 554 -23.38 16.89 -22.96
N GLY A 555 -24.68 16.68 -22.98
CA GLY A 555 -25.49 16.47 -24.19
C GLY A 555 -26.35 17.68 -24.55
N TRP A 556 -26.29 18.11 -25.80
CA TRP A 556 -27.16 19.14 -26.40
C TRP A 556 -28.12 18.44 -27.37
N TYR A 557 -29.41 18.56 -27.12
CA TYR A 557 -30.49 17.88 -27.83
C TYR A 557 -31.24 18.87 -28.73
N TYR A 558 -31.32 18.61 -30.05
CA TYR A 558 -31.94 19.48 -31.04
C TYR A 558 -33.13 18.77 -31.72
N GLU A 559 -34.22 19.55 -32.00
CA GLU A 559 -35.38 19.04 -32.77
C GLU A 559 -35.18 19.24 -34.29
N ASN A 560 -33.97 18.98 -34.77
CA ASN A 560 -33.60 18.97 -36.19
C ASN A 560 -32.39 18.04 -36.38
N LYS A 561 -32.12 17.59 -37.61
CA LYS A 561 -30.99 16.75 -37.92
C LYS A 561 -29.68 17.46 -38.23
N SER A 562 -29.70 18.79 -38.31
CA SER A 562 -28.56 19.61 -38.73
C SER A 562 -27.66 20.04 -37.58
N PHE A 563 -27.97 19.75 -36.31
CA PHE A 563 -27.26 20.20 -35.10
C PHE A 563 -27.25 21.72 -34.92
N GLU A 564 -28.22 22.46 -35.50
CA GLU A 564 -28.23 23.90 -35.55
C GLU A 564 -29.33 24.51 -34.68
N GLY A 565 -29.14 25.78 -34.33
CA GLY A 565 -30.11 26.55 -33.55
C GLY A 565 -29.96 26.35 -32.05
N LYS A 566 -31.03 26.75 -31.31
CA LYS A 566 -31.04 26.61 -29.84
C LYS A 566 -31.39 25.17 -29.46
N PRO A 567 -30.60 24.48 -28.64
CA PRO A 567 -30.97 23.12 -28.17
C PRO A 567 -32.24 23.18 -27.32
N LYS A 568 -33.11 22.20 -27.49
CA LYS A 568 -34.30 22.01 -26.67
C LYS A 568 -33.97 21.66 -25.23
N LEU A 569 -32.93 20.84 -25.05
CA LEU A 569 -32.46 20.38 -23.74
C LEU A 569 -30.94 20.35 -23.73
N VAL A 570 -30.35 20.73 -22.59
CA VAL A 570 -28.94 20.51 -22.27
C VAL A 570 -28.91 19.77 -20.94
N ARG A 571 -28.26 18.61 -20.88
CA ARG A 571 -28.15 17.82 -19.65
C ARG A 571 -26.88 16.97 -19.62
N TYR A 572 -26.58 16.41 -18.47
CA TYR A 572 -25.54 15.40 -18.33
C TYR A 572 -26.11 14.00 -18.50
N ASP A 573 -25.44 13.19 -19.30
CA ASP A 573 -25.73 11.77 -19.54
C ASP A 573 -24.56 10.91 -19.09
N ASN A 574 -24.84 9.96 -18.19
CA ASN A 574 -23.80 9.10 -17.59
C ASN A 574 -23.17 8.17 -18.64
N LYS A 575 -23.91 7.80 -19.67
CA LYS A 575 -23.47 6.97 -20.80
C LYS A 575 -24.30 7.25 -22.03
N ILE A 576 -23.72 6.98 -23.20
CA ILE A 576 -24.45 7.10 -24.45
C ILE A 576 -24.99 5.71 -24.84
N SER A 577 -26.25 5.46 -24.46
CA SER A 577 -27.01 4.25 -24.76
C SER A 577 -28.50 4.60 -24.77
N PHE A 578 -28.98 5.03 -25.93
CA PHE A 578 -30.32 5.55 -26.11
C PHE A 578 -31.05 4.77 -27.20
N ASN A 579 -32.34 4.66 -27.05
CA ASN A 579 -33.27 4.10 -28.01
C ASN A 579 -34.51 5.04 -28.15
N ASP A 580 -35.43 4.73 -29.02
CA ASP A 580 -36.67 5.49 -29.23
C ASP A 580 -37.37 5.88 -27.96
N THR A 581 -37.56 4.93 -27.04
CA THR A 581 -38.28 5.19 -25.77
C THR A 581 -37.53 6.24 -24.93
N SER A 582 -36.19 6.27 -25.04
CA SER A 582 -35.36 7.26 -24.35
C SER A 582 -35.45 8.63 -25.00
N PHE A 583 -35.41 8.70 -26.36
CA PHE A 583 -35.47 9.95 -27.10
C PHE A 583 -36.87 10.56 -27.06
N ASN A 584 -37.95 9.75 -27.20
CA ASN A 584 -39.32 10.21 -27.16
C ASN A 584 -39.73 10.87 -25.83
N LYS A 585 -39.01 10.60 -24.74
CA LYS A 585 -39.17 11.31 -23.46
C LYS A 585 -38.60 12.72 -23.48
N ILE A 586 -37.72 13.03 -24.44
CA ILE A 586 -36.95 14.27 -24.46
C ILE A 586 -37.33 15.14 -25.66
N LEU A 587 -37.50 14.50 -26.83
CA LEU A 587 -37.71 15.12 -28.14
C LEU A 587 -39.07 14.68 -28.70
N SER A 588 -39.84 15.61 -29.25
CA SER A 588 -41.21 15.37 -29.73
C SER A 588 -41.28 15.05 -31.21
N GLY A 589 -40.16 15.21 -31.96
CA GLY A 589 -40.12 15.01 -33.41
C GLY A 589 -39.44 13.71 -33.81
N LYS A 590 -39.70 13.24 -35.06
CA LYS A 590 -39.01 12.09 -35.64
C LYS A 590 -37.62 12.44 -36.18
N GLN A 591 -37.36 13.75 -36.45
CA GLN A 591 -36.04 14.25 -36.85
C GLN A 591 -35.41 15.00 -35.70
N TYR A 592 -34.25 14.52 -35.27
CA TYR A 592 -33.54 15.14 -34.17
C TYR A 592 -32.04 14.85 -34.24
N SER A 593 -31.27 15.61 -33.49
CA SER A 593 -29.84 15.38 -33.35
C SER A 593 -29.36 15.65 -31.92
N VAL A 594 -28.24 15.04 -31.57
CA VAL A 594 -27.61 15.24 -30.27
C VAL A 594 -26.10 15.36 -30.45
N ILE A 595 -25.53 16.33 -29.73
CA ILE A 595 -24.08 16.45 -29.57
C ILE A 595 -23.75 16.11 -28.13
N TRP A 596 -22.88 15.17 -27.88
CA TRP A 596 -22.28 14.93 -26.56
C TRP A 596 -20.83 15.34 -26.58
N SER A 597 -20.40 16.00 -25.50
CA SER A 597 -18.99 16.34 -25.31
C SER A 597 -18.53 15.95 -23.90
N GLY A 598 -17.23 15.72 -23.77
CA GLY A 598 -16.59 15.43 -22.50
C GLY A 598 -15.08 15.30 -22.65
N ARG A 599 -14.40 14.96 -21.57
CA ARG A 599 -12.96 14.65 -21.58
C ARG A 599 -12.75 13.18 -21.25
N LEU A 600 -12.31 12.43 -22.22
CA LEU A 600 -11.96 11.02 -22.10
C LEU A 600 -10.60 10.88 -21.43
N TYR A 601 -10.50 10.05 -20.42
CA TYR A 601 -9.22 9.67 -19.84
C TYR A 601 -8.71 8.35 -20.44
N ALA A 602 -7.57 8.40 -21.09
CA ALA A 602 -6.83 7.22 -21.55
C ALA A 602 -5.84 6.78 -20.47
N PRO A 603 -6.08 5.66 -19.76
CA PRO A 603 -5.28 5.27 -18.59
C PRO A 603 -3.90 4.69 -18.93
N ARG A 604 -3.60 4.47 -20.20
CA ARG A 604 -2.31 3.95 -20.69
C ARG A 604 -2.10 4.29 -22.15
N SER A 605 -0.84 4.36 -22.57
CA SER A 605 -0.50 4.53 -23.99
C SER A 605 -0.75 3.26 -24.78
N GLY A 606 -1.26 3.40 -26.03
CA GLY A 606 -1.50 2.29 -26.93
C GLY A 606 -2.60 2.56 -27.95
N LEU A 607 -2.91 1.54 -28.76
CA LEU A 607 -3.96 1.61 -29.78
C LEU A 607 -5.33 1.40 -29.13
N TYR A 608 -6.17 2.41 -29.16
CA TYR A 608 -7.57 2.37 -28.73
C TYR A 608 -8.47 2.17 -29.94
N LYS A 609 -9.55 1.41 -29.76
CA LYS A 609 -10.62 1.27 -30.75
C LYS A 609 -11.90 1.85 -30.20
N PHE A 610 -12.63 2.58 -31.04
CA PHE A 610 -13.91 3.21 -30.72
C PHE A 610 -14.98 2.69 -31.67
N TYR A 611 -16.18 2.55 -31.15
CA TYR A 611 -17.31 2.02 -31.92
C TYR A 611 -18.52 2.91 -31.67
N THR A 612 -19.22 3.26 -32.75
CA THR A 612 -20.60 3.73 -32.67
C THR A 612 -21.52 2.70 -33.32
N GLU A 613 -22.58 2.33 -32.63
CA GLU A 613 -23.70 1.53 -33.14
C GLU A 613 -24.91 2.43 -33.15
N SER A 614 -25.40 2.80 -34.32
CA SER A 614 -26.49 3.77 -34.46
C SER A 614 -27.43 3.47 -35.60
N ASP A 615 -28.65 3.97 -35.47
CA ASP A 615 -29.74 4.15 -36.43
C ASP A 615 -30.19 5.60 -36.24
N ASP A 616 -30.01 6.57 -37.09
CA ASP A 616 -29.19 6.71 -38.28
C ASP A 616 -27.71 7.08 -37.97
N GLY A 617 -27.23 8.22 -38.51
CA GLY A 617 -25.84 8.60 -38.59
C GLY A 617 -25.20 9.05 -37.26
N SER A 618 -23.95 8.64 -37.05
CA SER A 618 -23.15 9.06 -35.90
C SER A 618 -21.67 9.24 -36.22
N PHE A 619 -21.03 10.16 -35.47
CA PHE A 619 -19.62 10.52 -35.64
C PHE A 619 -18.95 10.64 -34.27
N LEU A 620 -17.72 10.11 -34.13
CA LEU A 620 -16.91 10.26 -32.93
C LEU A 620 -15.60 10.97 -33.25
N TYR A 621 -15.33 12.03 -32.49
CA TYR A 621 -14.12 12.84 -32.59
C TYR A 621 -13.32 12.77 -31.29
N LEU A 622 -11.98 12.76 -31.42
CA LEU A 622 -11.04 12.97 -30.33
C LEU A 622 -10.11 14.13 -30.67
N ASN A 623 -10.04 15.14 -29.80
CA ASN A 623 -9.31 16.38 -30.04
C ASN A 623 -9.62 16.94 -31.44
N ASP A 624 -10.92 17.02 -31.78
CA ASP A 624 -11.50 17.44 -33.06
C ASP A 624 -11.09 16.58 -34.29
N LYS A 625 -10.33 15.52 -34.11
CA LYS A 625 -10.02 14.56 -35.19
C LYS A 625 -11.11 13.49 -35.27
N LEU A 626 -11.69 13.29 -36.44
CA LEU A 626 -12.68 12.25 -36.71
C LEU A 626 -12.04 10.86 -36.56
N VAL A 627 -12.59 10.04 -35.68
CA VAL A 627 -12.10 8.66 -35.41
C VAL A 627 -13.07 7.61 -35.90
N VAL A 628 -14.39 7.86 -35.72
CA VAL A 628 -15.44 6.96 -36.28
C VAL A 628 -16.36 7.80 -37.16
N ASP A 629 -16.50 7.39 -38.39
CA ASP A 629 -17.49 7.91 -39.34
C ASP A 629 -18.52 6.82 -39.64
N ASN A 630 -19.69 6.99 -39.05
CA ASN A 630 -20.88 6.18 -39.25
C ASN A 630 -22.03 7.08 -39.74
N GLY A 631 -21.70 7.98 -40.68
CA GLY A 631 -22.64 8.94 -41.26
C GLY A 631 -23.60 8.32 -42.28
N GLY A 632 -24.58 9.12 -42.69
CA GLY A 632 -25.65 8.74 -43.63
C GLY A 632 -26.91 8.25 -42.96
N ASP A 633 -27.99 8.17 -43.72
CA ASP A 633 -29.28 7.62 -43.30
C ASP A 633 -29.23 6.10 -43.46
N HIS A 634 -29.34 5.34 -42.40
CA HIS A 634 -29.20 3.86 -42.40
C HIS A 634 -29.85 3.25 -41.16
N GLY A 635 -30.31 2.00 -41.27
CA GLY A 635 -30.69 1.23 -40.09
C GLY A 635 -29.50 0.91 -39.20
N ILE A 636 -29.75 0.15 -38.11
CA ILE A 636 -28.72 -0.16 -37.09
C ILE A 636 -27.41 -0.65 -37.77
N LYS A 637 -26.37 0.13 -37.64
CA LYS A 637 -25.04 -0.16 -38.18
C LYS A 637 -23.96 0.13 -37.14
N THR A 638 -22.97 -0.76 -37.07
CA THR A 638 -21.80 -0.58 -36.19
C THR A 638 -20.57 -0.25 -37.01
N VAL A 639 -19.93 0.87 -36.73
CA VAL A 639 -18.66 1.25 -37.37
C VAL A 639 -17.57 1.40 -36.33
N LYS A 640 -16.34 1.00 -36.68
CA LYS A 640 -15.14 1.01 -35.84
C LYS A 640 -14.11 1.99 -36.39
N GLY A 641 -13.53 2.78 -35.49
CA GLY A 641 -12.31 3.55 -35.72
C GLY A 641 -11.22 3.21 -34.71
N SER A 642 -9.98 3.58 -35.01
CA SER A 642 -8.85 3.31 -34.14
C SER A 642 -7.94 4.54 -34.07
N MET A 643 -7.39 4.80 -32.88
CA MET A 643 -6.43 5.88 -32.66
C MET A 643 -5.41 5.48 -31.60
N TYR A 644 -4.13 5.77 -31.85
CA TYR A 644 -3.10 5.64 -30.83
C TYR A 644 -3.20 6.81 -29.86
N LEU A 645 -3.39 6.53 -28.57
CA LEU A 645 -3.44 7.52 -27.52
C LEU A 645 -2.27 7.30 -26.56
N THR A 646 -1.68 8.38 -26.09
CA THR A 646 -0.80 8.36 -24.92
C THR A 646 -1.64 8.43 -23.64
N GLU A 647 -1.08 8.03 -22.50
CA GLU A 647 -1.77 8.23 -21.23
C GLU A 647 -2.10 9.71 -21.03
N GLY A 648 -3.38 10.04 -20.74
CA GLY A 648 -3.82 11.42 -20.54
C GLY A 648 -5.29 11.66 -20.91
N TYR A 649 -5.66 12.94 -20.95
CA TYR A 649 -7.02 13.39 -21.27
C TYR A 649 -7.14 13.82 -22.72
N TYR A 650 -8.28 13.48 -23.33
CA TYR A 650 -8.63 13.81 -24.71
C TYR A 650 -10.03 14.42 -24.75
N ASP A 651 -10.21 15.50 -25.48
CA ASP A 651 -11.55 16.05 -25.71
C ASP A 651 -12.30 15.08 -26.64
N ILE A 652 -13.41 14.53 -26.15
CA ILE A 652 -14.27 13.63 -26.92
C ILE A 652 -15.56 14.34 -27.27
N LYS A 653 -15.97 14.23 -28.55
CA LYS A 653 -17.24 14.75 -29.08
C LYS A 653 -17.91 13.68 -29.91
N ILE A 654 -19.19 13.41 -29.61
CA ILE A 654 -20.02 12.46 -30.35
C ILE A 654 -21.21 13.22 -30.92
N LYS A 655 -21.43 13.07 -32.21
CA LYS A 655 -22.59 13.61 -32.90
C LYS A 655 -23.47 12.46 -33.36
N TYR A 656 -24.79 12.58 -33.19
CA TYR A 656 -25.77 11.61 -33.62
C TYR A 656 -26.99 12.33 -34.15
N PHE A 657 -27.53 11.82 -35.26
CA PHE A 657 -28.81 12.30 -35.79
C PHE A 657 -29.73 11.15 -36.19
N ASN A 658 -31.01 11.39 -36.06
CA ASN A 658 -32.08 10.57 -36.60
C ASN A 658 -32.83 11.35 -37.68
N SER A 659 -32.96 10.78 -38.89
CA SER A 659 -33.63 11.37 -40.04
C SER A 659 -35.10 10.96 -40.12
N SER A 660 -35.40 9.69 -39.77
CA SER A 660 -36.76 9.15 -39.79
C SER A 660 -36.80 7.78 -39.08
N GLY A 661 -37.97 7.33 -38.69
CA GLY A 661 -38.14 6.00 -38.09
C GLY A 661 -37.71 5.95 -36.62
N SER A 662 -37.20 4.79 -36.25
CA SER A 662 -36.69 4.55 -34.91
C SER A 662 -35.26 4.97 -34.75
N GLY A 663 -34.93 5.69 -33.65
CA GLY A 663 -33.57 6.15 -33.38
C GLY A 663 -32.91 5.36 -32.25
N GLN A 664 -31.66 4.98 -32.50
CA GLN A 664 -30.84 4.30 -31.51
C GLN A 664 -29.39 4.72 -31.62
N ILE A 665 -28.71 4.86 -30.48
CA ILE A 665 -27.26 5.00 -30.42
C ILE A 665 -26.67 4.31 -29.20
N LYS A 666 -25.53 3.62 -29.40
CA LYS A 666 -24.64 3.12 -28.37
C LYS A 666 -23.18 3.39 -28.75
N VAL A 667 -22.39 3.78 -27.77
CA VAL A 667 -20.98 4.07 -27.98
C VAL A 667 -20.12 3.19 -27.07
N PHE A 668 -19.09 2.57 -27.67
CA PHE A 668 -18.17 1.67 -26.99
C PHE A 668 -16.74 2.04 -27.30
N TRP A 669 -15.85 1.59 -26.46
CA TRP A 669 -14.43 1.65 -26.67
C TRP A 669 -13.73 0.36 -26.24
N GLU A 670 -12.54 0.16 -26.76
CA GLU A 670 -11.65 -0.95 -26.44
C GLU A 670 -10.27 -0.39 -26.17
N MET A 671 -9.79 -0.57 -24.93
CA MET A 671 -8.45 -0.17 -24.52
C MET A 671 -7.40 -1.12 -25.14
N PRO A 672 -6.14 -0.69 -25.27
CA PRO A 672 -5.05 -1.58 -25.68
C PRO A 672 -5.05 -2.86 -24.81
N ALA A 673 -5.11 -4.04 -25.45
CA ALA A 673 -5.24 -5.35 -24.81
C ALA A 673 -6.45 -5.50 -23.86
N GLY A 674 -7.57 -4.83 -24.12
CA GLY A 674 -8.81 -4.86 -23.33
C GLY A 674 -10.01 -5.40 -24.10
N LEU A 675 -11.11 -5.63 -23.36
CA LEU A 675 -12.42 -5.97 -23.94
C LEU A 675 -13.15 -4.69 -24.37
N ARG A 676 -14.11 -4.86 -25.30
CA ARG A 676 -15.03 -3.80 -25.72
C ARG A 676 -15.97 -3.45 -24.55
N ASN A 677 -15.92 -2.21 -24.09
CA ASN A 677 -16.75 -1.69 -23.00
C ASN A 677 -17.59 -0.51 -23.48
N GLN A 678 -18.73 -0.30 -22.84
CA GLN A 678 -19.53 0.89 -23.09
C GLN A 678 -18.80 2.14 -22.53
N LEU A 679 -18.77 3.20 -23.33
CA LEU A 679 -18.18 4.47 -22.92
C LEU A 679 -19.17 5.25 -22.04
N GLY A 680 -18.74 5.70 -20.87
CA GLY A 680 -19.61 6.35 -19.91
C GLY A 680 -18.88 7.17 -18.85
N GLU A 681 -19.59 7.49 -17.77
CA GLU A 681 -19.12 8.33 -16.65
C GLU A 681 -17.81 7.87 -16.01
N ASP A 682 -17.51 6.60 -16.07
CA ASP A 682 -16.26 6.03 -15.57
C ASP A 682 -15.00 6.52 -16.31
N ASN A 683 -15.20 6.98 -17.56
CA ASN A 683 -14.10 7.26 -18.48
C ASN A 683 -14.15 8.68 -19.04
N VAL A 684 -15.30 9.35 -18.90
CA VAL A 684 -15.54 10.69 -19.46
C VAL A 684 -16.04 11.64 -18.38
N HIS A 685 -15.48 12.85 -18.35
CA HIS A 685 -15.78 13.89 -17.38
C HIS A 685 -15.91 15.27 -18.04
N ASN A 686 -16.58 16.20 -17.37
CA ASN A 686 -16.65 17.60 -17.76
C ASN A 686 -16.22 18.50 -16.60
N TYR A 687 -15.68 19.68 -16.95
CA TYR A 687 -15.32 20.72 -15.99
C TYR A 687 -16.36 21.84 -16.04
N ILE A 688 -16.99 22.15 -14.90
CA ILE A 688 -17.94 23.25 -14.76
C ILE A 688 -17.30 24.36 -13.93
N ILE A 689 -17.35 25.60 -14.43
CA ILE A 689 -16.90 26.76 -13.65
C ILE A 689 -17.95 27.03 -12.57
N LYS A 690 -17.53 27.08 -11.30
CA LYS A 690 -18.41 27.29 -10.12
C LYS A 690 -19.34 28.50 -10.17
N ASN A 691 -19.05 29.48 -11.02
CA ASN A 691 -19.80 30.74 -11.11
C ASN A 691 -20.84 30.76 -12.24
N CYS A 692 -21.14 29.63 -12.89
CA CYS A 692 -22.11 29.53 -13.99
C CYS A 692 -23.33 28.65 -13.62
N LEU A 693 -23.55 28.39 -12.32
CA LEU A 693 -24.79 27.79 -11.81
C LEU A 693 -25.69 28.81 -11.19
#